data_ee23b80b86e1bca99905170b91fffefb
#
_entry.id   ee23b80b86e1bca99905170b91fffefb
#
_cell.length_a   1.000
_cell.length_b   1.000
_cell.length_c   1.000
_cell.angle_alpha   90.00
_cell.angle_beta   90.00
_cell.angle_gamma   90.00
#
_symmetry.space_group_name_H-M   'P 1'
#
loop_
_entity.id
_entity.type
_entity.pdbx_description
1 polymer ?
#
loop_
_entity_poly.entity_id
_entity_poly.type
_entity_poly.pdbx_seq_one_letter_code
_entity_poly.pdbx_strand_id
1 'polypeptide(L)'
;MDTNIVSALGGGSGIDTTKLVKDLVSLEKAPQQQRLDSKKEQLDAQISAYGTLKSSLSEFKNILAPLANNDTFNSRSVSFPETDVITPSSLAADAQTGTYQIEVESVAQAHSLASNTTYSDKDSSIGATGNLTIRLGTWTYDVSDNPVSFAENEKQTSLSIEVLAEDSLQDIADKINEQDSDVQASVLLVDGSYQLMMSAPSGAHNALEVSGDDPSLDVFAFNAANYANVTETQQGKDAKVQLNGLTVYRETNNIDDVITGLEFTLNKASPGEKFTFTVSEDKNTGEQAIRDFIEAYNTFFETAKSLTGVSKDAETNQTTRGDLATDGTAKSLIARIRSAITAAVPGVSDFNALTNVGIRTKLDGTLEIVDKDFSAAIKDNFEQVASLFAPQTSSTSSSVDVSIGSYSSKTVPGTYSGSISTAPSKGSVIGDAAFAAFNTADTPAGDFSFSVTVDGTTSSSLTLSGDFTTAESLRAELQSLINNDATLKEAKAFVDVIVAPGGELQLVSREYGSASKVSFDATGTDFATQTGLSTASASTSGVDVAGTINGETAFGSGNVLLPKIDSDPYGLNLTVKEGASGAFSITYSRGLAGELTSLIDSFLSGSGIINTREENINKQLDGIVDDQENLDRKMTIYESRLTEQYLAMERIIASLQQTGDSLNGILDRLPFTASNN
;
A
#
# COMPACT_ATOMS: atom_id res chain seq x y z
N MET A 1 -25.73 -69.84 12.61
CA MET A 1 -24.42 -69.81 11.91
C MET A 1 -24.03 -71.16 11.27
N ASP A 2 -24.94 -72.05 10.92
CA ASP A 2 -24.57 -73.42 10.48
C ASP A 2 -25.19 -73.88 9.16
N THR A 3 -25.67 -72.95 8.34
CA THR A 3 -26.29 -73.31 7.05
C THR A 3 -25.44 -73.00 5.83
N ASN A 4 -24.22 -72.45 5.99
CA ASN A 4 -23.43 -71.93 4.86
C ASN A 4 -22.36 -72.90 4.32
N ILE A 5 -22.06 -74.01 5.04
CA ILE A 5 -20.98 -74.91 4.61
C ILE A 5 -21.50 -75.93 3.57
N VAL A 6 -22.77 -76.33 3.67
CA VAL A 6 -23.36 -77.32 2.74
C VAL A 6 -23.63 -76.73 1.36
N SER A 7 -24.01 -75.45 1.28
CA SER A 7 -24.24 -74.76 -0.02
C SER A 7 -22.95 -74.33 -0.72
N ALA A 8 -21.86 -74.05 0.04
CA ALA A 8 -20.55 -73.76 -0.53
C ALA A 8 -19.82 -74.95 -1.14
N LEU A 9 -20.26 -76.19 -0.78
CA LEU A 9 -19.70 -77.45 -1.30
C LEU A 9 -20.53 -78.06 -2.45
N GLY A 10 -21.55 -77.35 -2.99
CA GLY A 10 -22.35 -77.84 -4.08
C GLY A 10 -23.10 -79.12 -3.79
N GLY A 11 -23.55 -79.30 -2.52
CA GLY A 11 -24.09 -80.56 -1.99
C GLY A 11 -25.49 -80.97 -2.52
N GLY A 12 -25.89 -80.56 -3.71
CA GLY A 12 -27.14 -80.96 -4.39
C GLY A 12 -27.00 -80.94 -5.87
N SER A 13 -26.61 -79.78 -6.43
CA SER A 13 -26.52 -79.60 -7.90
C SER A 13 -25.07 -79.62 -8.44
N GLY A 14 -24.06 -79.49 -7.57
CA GLY A 14 -22.65 -79.32 -7.97
C GLY A 14 -22.31 -77.91 -8.44
N ILE A 15 -23.22 -76.95 -8.30
CA ILE A 15 -23.05 -75.54 -8.70
C ILE A 15 -22.69 -74.70 -7.48
N ASP A 16 -21.60 -73.92 -7.54
CA ASP A 16 -21.27 -72.89 -6.54
C ASP A 16 -22.29 -71.74 -6.63
N THR A 17 -23.42 -71.90 -5.93
CA THR A 17 -24.53 -70.95 -5.91
C THR A 17 -24.13 -69.63 -5.31
N THR A 18 -23.17 -69.58 -4.35
CA THR A 18 -22.64 -68.37 -3.74
C THR A 18 -21.87 -67.53 -4.76
N LYS A 19 -21.01 -68.20 -5.52
CA LYS A 19 -20.27 -67.52 -6.60
C LYS A 19 -21.20 -67.04 -7.71
N LEU A 20 -22.15 -67.89 -8.12
CA LEU A 20 -23.13 -67.54 -9.18
C LEU A 20 -23.97 -66.30 -8.79
N VAL A 21 -24.46 -66.24 -7.56
CA VAL A 21 -25.19 -65.08 -7.03
C VAL A 21 -24.35 -63.83 -7.06
N LYS A 22 -23.10 -63.88 -6.58
CA LYS A 22 -22.18 -62.74 -6.65
C LYS A 22 -21.89 -62.26 -8.07
N ASP A 23 -21.65 -63.21 -9.00
CA ASP A 23 -21.40 -62.89 -10.41
C ASP A 23 -22.63 -62.24 -11.05
N LEU A 24 -23.85 -62.71 -10.77
CA LEU A 24 -25.09 -62.11 -11.25
C LEU A 24 -25.35 -60.70 -10.69
N VAL A 25 -25.10 -60.51 -9.39
CA VAL A 25 -25.22 -59.21 -8.73
C VAL A 25 -24.20 -58.21 -9.29
N SER A 26 -22.96 -58.65 -9.54
CA SER A 26 -21.91 -57.79 -10.12
C SER A 26 -22.25 -57.39 -11.56
N LEU A 27 -22.80 -58.31 -12.34
CA LEU A 27 -23.24 -58.04 -13.72
C LEU A 27 -24.38 -57.02 -13.76
N GLU A 28 -25.36 -57.10 -12.88
CA GLU A 28 -26.48 -56.16 -12.76
C GLU A 28 -26.03 -54.80 -12.27
N LYS A 29 -25.04 -54.78 -11.31
CA LYS A 29 -24.47 -53.55 -10.75
C LYS A 29 -23.63 -52.78 -11.75
N ALA A 30 -22.80 -53.47 -12.55
CA ALA A 30 -21.74 -52.87 -13.38
C ALA A 30 -22.21 -51.72 -14.29
N PRO A 31 -23.32 -51.77 -15.03
CA PRO A 31 -23.74 -50.65 -15.90
C PRO A 31 -24.16 -49.41 -15.12
N GLN A 32 -24.77 -49.56 -13.94
CA GLN A 32 -25.19 -48.46 -13.10
C GLN A 32 -23.99 -47.83 -12.40
N GLN A 33 -23.08 -48.67 -11.89
CA GLN A 33 -21.82 -48.23 -11.30
C GLN A 33 -20.98 -47.42 -12.29
N GLN A 34 -20.80 -47.92 -13.51
CA GLN A 34 -20.04 -47.23 -14.56
C GLN A 34 -20.63 -45.85 -14.89
N ARG A 35 -21.95 -45.69 -14.85
CA ARG A 35 -22.63 -44.40 -15.05
C ARG A 35 -22.31 -43.40 -13.91
N LEU A 36 -22.34 -43.86 -12.65
CA LEU A 36 -22.03 -43.03 -11.49
C LEU A 36 -20.56 -42.63 -11.52
N ASP A 37 -19.67 -43.57 -11.78
CA ASP A 37 -18.22 -43.32 -11.86
C ASP A 37 -17.90 -42.31 -12.96
N SER A 38 -18.42 -42.49 -14.17
CA SER A 38 -18.18 -41.54 -15.27
C SER A 38 -18.73 -40.16 -14.99
N LYS A 39 -19.90 -40.05 -14.31
CA LYS A 39 -20.46 -38.76 -13.92
C LYS A 39 -19.64 -38.08 -12.83
N LYS A 40 -19.14 -38.88 -11.86
CA LYS A 40 -18.26 -38.40 -10.82
C LYS A 40 -16.95 -37.85 -11.40
N GLU A 41 -16.27 -38.61 -12.25
CA GLU A 41 -15.06 -38.20 -12.96
C GLU A 41 -15.27 -36.90 -13.74
N GLN A 42 -16.40 -36.75 -14.44
CA GLN A 42 -16.73 -35.52 -15.16
C GLN A 42 -16.89 -34.30 -14.23
N LEU A 43 -17.55 -34.47 -13.07
CA LEU A 43 -17.75 -33.38 -12.12
C LEU A 43 -16.45 -33.01 -11.39
N ASP A 44 -15.64 -34.00 -11.02
CA ASP A 44 -14.32 -33.79 -10.43
C ASP A 44 -13.39 -33.05 -11.43
N ALA A 45 -13.40 -33.41 -12.71
CA ALA A 45 -12.69 -32.71 -13.76
C ALA A 45 -13.18 -31.26 -13.93
N GLN A 46 -14.50 -31.02 -13.83
CA GLN A 46 -15.04 -29.65 -13.86
C GLN A 46 -14.57 -28.81 -12.68
N ILE A 47 -14.54 -29.35 -11.46
CA ILE A 47 -14.00 -28.61 -10.28
C ILE A 47 -12.54 -28.25 -10.51
N SER A 48 -11.72 -29.20 -10.95
CA SER A 48 -10.31 -28.98 -11.25
C SER A 48 -10.12 -27.90 -12.32
N ALA A 49 -10.96 -27.92 -13.36
CA ALA A 49 -10.94 -26.95 -14.45
C ALA A 49 -11.37 -25.54 -13.96
N TYR A 50 -12.34 -25.43 -13.04
CA TYR A 50 -12.66 -24.17 -12.38
C TYR A 50 -11.54 -23.67 -11.50
N GLY A 51 -10.82 -24.55 -10.79
CA GLY A 51 -9.61 -24.21 -10.06
C GLY A 51 -8.54 -23.60 -10.97
N THR A 52 -8.28 -24.20 -12.13
CA THR A 52 -7.35 -23.67 -13.14
C THR A 52 -7.80 -22.33 -13.70
N LEU A 53 -9.10 -22.19 -14.03
CA LEU A 53 -9.67 -20.92 -14.52
C LEU A 53 -9.55 -19.81 -13.48
N LYS A 54 -9.80 -20.11 -12.21
CA LYS A 54 -9.68 -19.20 -11.07
C LYS A 54 -8.24 -18.72 -10.87
N SER A 55 -7.26 -19.62 -10.94
CA SER A 55 -5.84 -19.28 -10.87
C SER A 55 -5.42 -18.37 -12.02
N SER A 56 -5.81 -18.71 -13.26
CA SER A 56 -5.49 -17.91 -14.44
C SER A 56 -6.12 -16.51 -14.41
N LEU A 57 -7.35 -16.38 -13.86
CA LEU A 57 -8.00 -15.09 -13.62
C LEU A 57 -7.26 -14.26 -12.57
N SER A 58 -6.79 -14.91 -11.50
CA SER A 58 -6.04 -14.23 -10.43
C SER A 58 -4.68 -13.75 -10.93
N GLU A 59 -3.98 -14.55 -11.72
CA GLU A 59 -2.72 -14.16 -12.36
C GLU A 59 -2.91 -12.98 -13.31
N PHE A 60 -3.95 -13.03 -14.16
CA PHE A 60 -4.31 -11.93 -15.05
C PHE A 60 -4.62 -10.65 -14.26
N LYS A 61 -5.41 -10.75 -13.19
CA LYS A 61 -5.70 -9.62 -12.31
C LYS A 61 -4.44 -8.98 -11.71
N ASN A 62 -3.47 -9.79 -11.29
CA ASN A 62 -2.22 -9.26 -10.72
C ASN A 62 -1.44 -8.39 -11.72
N ILE A 63 -1.45 -8.76 -13.00
CA ILE A 63 -0.81 -7.98 -14.07
C ILE A 63 -1.58 -6.68 -14.39
N LEU A 64 -2.88 -6.60 -14.04
CA LEU A 64 -3.65 -5.37 -14.19
C LEU A 64 -3.32 -4.31 -13.12
N ALA A 65 -2.77 -4.70 -11.98
CA ALA A 65 -2.55 -3.79 -10.85
C ALA A 65 -1.63 -2.58 -11.18
N PRO A 66 -0.49 -2.73 -11.88
CA PRO A 66 0.31 -1.59 -12.31
C PRO A 66 -0.46 -0.64 -13.23
N LEU A 67 -1.27 -1.16 -14.16
CA LEU A 67 -2.07 -0.35 -15.08
C LEU A 67 -3.23 0.39 -14.40
N ALA A 68 -3.69 -0.09 -13.25
CA ALA A 68 -4.69 0.57 -12.42
C ALA A 68 -4.09 1.64 -11.49
N ASN A 69 -2.77 1.85 -11.52
CA ASN A 69 -2.06 2.87 -10.76
C ASN A 69 -1.55 3.99 -11.67
N ASN A 70 -1.92 5.23 -11.38
CA ASN A 70 -1.46 6.40 -12.12
C ASN A 70 0.07 6.59 -12.05
N ASP A 71 0.73 6.12 -10.98
CA ASP A 71 2.18 6.26 -10.82
C ASP A 71 2.95 5.49 -11.91
N THR A 72 2.40 4.40 -12.44
CA THR A 72 2.99 3.66 -13.56
C THR A 72 3.12 4.52 -14.82
N PHE A 73 2.13 5.37 -15.09
CA PHE A 73 2.13 6.27 -16.23
C PHE A 73 2.78 7.62 -15.92
N ASN A 74 2.88 8.00 -14.66
CA ASN A 74 3.59 9.18 -14.20
C ASN A 74 5.03 8.89 -13.80
N SER A 75 5.54 7.70 -14.10
CA SER A 75 6.91 7.29 -13.77
C SER A 75 7.93 8.31 -14.27
N ARG A 76 8.97 8.51 -13.48
CA ARG A 76 10.09 9.38 -13.82
C ARG A 76 11.33 8.54 -14.04
N SER A 77 12.23 9.05 -14.83
CA SER A 77 13.59 8.53 -14.97
C SER A 77 14.58 9.63 -14.65
N VAL A 78 15.68 9.26 -14.03
CA VAL A 78 16.78 10.18 -13.79
C VAL A 78 18.02 9.66 -14.50
N SER A 79 18.62 10.52 -15.31
CA SER A 79 19.89 10.24 -15.98
C SER A 79 21.01 10.92 -15.21
N PHE A 80 21.68 10.17 -14.31
CA PHE A 80 22.89 10.64 -13.64
C PHE A 80 24.13 10.32 -14.47
N PRO A 81 25.15 11.19 -14.45
CA PRO A 81 26.46 10.82 -14.98
C PRO A 81 27.07 9.68 -14.15
N GLU A 82 27.92 8.86 -14.76
CA GLU A 82 28.68 7.87 -14.01
C GLU A 82 29.66 8.59 -13.06
N THR A 83 29.38 8.54 -11.75
CA THR A 83 30.20 9.17 -10.72
C THR A 83 30.07 8.37 -9.42
N ASP A 84 31.11 8.41 -8.60
CA ASP A 84 31.11 7.89 -7.23
C ASP A 84 30.82 8.96 -6.17
N VAL A 85 30.55 10.20 -6.63
CA VAL A 85 30.25 11.37 -5.74
C VAL A 85 28.82 11.34 -5.24
N ILE A 86 27.87 10.99 -6.12
CA ILE A 86 26.43 11.04 -5.84
C ILE A 86 25.79 9.74 -6.34
N THR A 87 24.90 9.18 -5.53
CA THR A 87 24.10 8.03 -5.90
C THR A 87 22.62 8.35 -5.74
N PRO A 88 21.76 8.24 -6.78
CA PRO A 88 20.32 8.35 -6.61
C PRO A 88 19.80 7.21 -5.73
N SER A 89 18.94 7.53 -4.76
CA SER A 89 18.39 6.57 -3.79
C SER A 89 16.94 6.23 -4.10
N SER A 90 16.10 7.23 -4.37
CA SER A 90 14.72 7.05 -4.77
C SER A 90 14.25 8.13 -5.74
N LEU A 91 13.21 7.82 -6.52
CA LEU A 91 12.59 8.73 -7.47
C LEU A 91 11.08 8.50 -7.47
N ALA A 92 10.35 9.49 -7.01
CA ALA A 92 8.90 9.45 -6.94
C ALA A 92 8.25 9.80 -8.29
N ALA A 93 7.02 9.34 -8.49
CA ALA A 93 6.25 9.61 -9.72
C ALA A 93 5.91 11.11 -9.90
N ASP A 94 5.86 11.87 -8.82
CA ASP A 94 5.62 13.32 -8.81
C ASP A 94 6.92 14.15 -8.85
N ALA A 95 8.08 13.51 -9.03
CA ALA A 95 9.36 14.20 -9.11
C ALA A 95 9.34 15.29 -10.20
N GLN A 96 9.84 16.45 -9.83
CA GLN A 96 9.86 17.60 -10.73
C GLN A 96 10.82 17.37 -11.89
N THR A 97 10.30 17.36 -13.12
CA THR A 97 11.09 17.21 -14.33
C THR A 97 11.97 18.45 -14.57
N GLY A 98 13.20 18.21 -15.01
CA GLY A 98 14.15 19.30 -15.27
C GLY A 98 15.57 18.81 -15.41
N THR A 99 16.45 19.73 -15.80
CA THR A 99 17.90 19.50 -15.81
C THR A 99 18.51 20.28 -14.66
N TYR A 100 19.26 19.58 -13.82
CA TYR A 100 19.86 20.09 -12.61
C TYR A 100 21.38 19.99 -12.69
N GLN A 101 22.06 20.98 -12.12
CA GLN A 101 23.50 20.98 -11.98
C GLN A 101 23.84 21.00 -10.49
N ILE A 102 24.60 20.00 -10.03
CA ILE A 102 24.97 19.83 -8.63
C ILE A 102 26.49 19.82 -8.48
N GLU A 103 26.98 20.49 -7.43
CA GLU A 103 28.36 20.43 -6.96
C GLU A 103 28.35 20.06 -5.49
N VAL A 104 29.14 19.09 -5.07
CA VAL A 104 29.28 18.64 -3.68
C VAL A 104 30.55 19.24 -3.10
N GLU A 105 30.43 20.37 -2.39
CA GLU A 105 31.58 21.05 -1.79
C GLU A 105 32.09 20.32 -0.55
N SER A 106 31.18 19.81 0.31
CA SER A 106 31.49 18.94 1.45
C SER A 106 30.39 17.95 1.72
N VAL A 107 30.72 16.80 2.30
CA VAL A 107 29.76 15.82 2.85
C VAL A 107 29.56 16.08 4.34
N ALA A 108 28.40 15.70 4.86
CA ALA A 108 28.12 15.73 6.29
C ALA A 108 29.03 14.75 7.03
N GLN A 109 29.54 15.18 8.16
CA GLN A 109 30.43 14.40 9.01
C GLN A 109 29.91 14.37 10.44
N ALA A 110 30.04 13.22 11.08
CA ALA A 110 29.78 13.04 12.49
C ALA A 110 30.89 13.69 13.35
N HIS A 111 30.52 14.22 14.49
CA HIS A 111 31.54 14.61 15.50
C HIS A 111 31.99 13.36 16.25
N SER A 112 33.31 13.13 16.33
CA SER A 112 33.87 11.95 16.99
C SER A 112 35.03 12.34 17.90
N LEU A 113 34.99 11.84 19.14
CA LEU A 113 35.94 12.08 20.21
C LEU A 113 36.55 10.76 20.67
N ALA A 114 37.86 10.72 20.91
CA ALA A 114 38.54 9.58 21.51
C ALA A 114 39.29 10.02 22.77
N SER A 115 39.15 9.30 23.90
CA SER A 115 39.88 9.60 25.13
C SER A 115 41.38 9.47 24.92
N ASN A 116 42.18 10.44 25.43
CA ASN A 116 43.63 10.35 25.40
C ASN A 116 44.16 9.40 26.47
N THR A 117 43.41 9.18 27.54
CA THR A 117 43.72 8.19 28.57
C THR A 117 43.46 6.78 28.03
N THR A 118 44.45 5.93 28.18
CA THR A 118 44.38 4.54 27.68
C THR A 118 44.38 3.56 28.87
N TYR A 119 43.71 2.42 28.66
CA TYR A 119 43.54 1.37 29.65
C TYR A 119 44.09 0.05 29.10
N SER A 120 44.73 -0.76 29.98
CA SER A 120 45.27 -2.06 29.57
C SER A 120 44.19 -3.14 29.47
N ASP A 121 43.05 -2.93 30.08
CA ASP A 121 41.90 -3.85 30.11
C ASP A 121 40.61 -3.03 30.09
N LYS A 122 39.70 -3.39 29.21
CA LYS A 122 38.45 -2.67 29.02
C LYS A 122 37.39 -2.97 30.10
N ASP A 123 37.51 -4.13 30.77
CA ASP A 123 36.57 -4.65 31.78
C ASP A 123 37.05 -4.40 33.22
N SER A 124 38.21 -3.78 33.42
CA SER A 124 38.71 -3.38 34.75
C SER A 124 38.17 -2.02 35.16
N SER A 125 37.78 -1.89 36.43
CA SER A 125 37.31 -0.63 37.01
C SER A 125 38.32 0.50 36.75
N ILE A 126 37.79 1.66 36.31
CA ILE A 126 38.61 2.87 36.06
C ILE A 126 38.69 3.79 37.28
N GLY A 127 37.88 3.55 38.32
CA GLY A 127 37.90 4.31 39.58
C GLY A 127 37.36 5.73 39.48
N ALA A 128 36.69 6.08 38.36
CA ALA A 128 36.02 7.36 38.21
C ALA A 128 34.61 7.33 38.80
N THR A 129 34.15 8.47 39.34
CA THR A 129 32.81 8.59 39.93
C THR A 129 32.19 9.93 39.56
N GLY A 130 30.85 9.99 39.51
CA GLY A 130 30.11 11.23 39.24
C GLY A 130 29.15 11.10 38.03
N ASN A 131 28.63 12.21 37.56
CA ASN A 131 27.78 12.24 36.40
C ASN A 131 28.53 12.79 35.18
N LEU A 132 28.57 12.02 34.12
CA LEU A 132 29.06 12.45 32.82
C LEU A 132 27.87 13.01 32.04
N THR A 133 27.91 14.30 31.72
CA THR A 133 26.88 15.00 30.94
C THR A 133 27.37 15.15 29.50
N ILE A 134 26.52 14.69 28.55
CA ILE A 134 26.77 14.80 27.12
C ILE A 134 25.68 15.67 26.51
N ARG A 135 26.06 16.72 25.80
CA ARG A 135 25.16 17.63 25.09
C ARG A 135 25.52 17.65 23.61
N LEU A 136 24.51 17.83 22.75
CA LEU A 136 24.68 18.06 21.34
C LEU A 136 24.50 19.54 21.02
N GLY A 137 25.29 20.05 20.07
CA GLY A 137 25.24 21.47 19.72
C GLY A 137 26.30 21.88 18.71
N THR A 138 26.61 23.16 18.65
CA THR A 138 27.55 23.73 17.69
C THR A 138 28.76 24.31 18.42
N TRP A 139 29.95 23.87 18.03
CA TRP A 139 31.21 24.44 18.50
C TRP A 139 31.64 25.63 17.65
N THR A 140 32.17 26.68 18.32
CA THR A 140 32.94 27.72 17.67
C THR A 140 34.41 27.48 18.00
N TYR A 141 35.28 27.50 17.00
CA TYR A 141 36.70 27.25 17.11
C TYR A 141 37.51 28.54 16.91
N ASP A 142 38.69 28.63 17.54
CA ASP A 142 39.64 29.69 17.30
C ASP A 142 40.47 29.45 16.01
N VAL A 143 41.40 30.36 15.71
CA VAL A 143 42.28 30.23 14.52
C VAL A 143 43.26 29.05 14.57
N SER A 144 43.35 28.37 15.69
CA SER A 144 44.20 27.19 15.94
C SER A 144 43.37 25.90 16.05
N ASP A 145 42.10 25.97 15.64
CA ASP A 145 41.10 24.88 15.72
C ASP A 145 40.83 24.38 17.16
N ASN A 146 40.99 25.24 18.19
CA ASN A 146 40.59 24.90 19.55
C ASN A 146 39.13 25.29 19.79
N PRO A 147 38.31 24.46 20.47
CA PRO A 147 36.93 24.78 20.81
C PRO A 147 36.87 25.90 21.85
N VAL A 148 36.15 27.00 21.54
CA VAL A 148 36.10 28.23 22.38
C VAL A 148 34.75 28.39 23.06
N SER A 149 33.66 28.16 22.31
CA SER A 149 32.31 28.28 22.85
C SER A 149 31.38 27.24 22.22
N PHE A 150 30.41 26.79 23.02
CA PHE A 150 29.42 25.81 22.63
C PHE A 150 28.02 26.42 22.70
N ALA A 151 27.25 26.24 21.65
CA ALA A 151 25.83 26.57 21.60
C ALA A 151 25.03 25.28 21.56
N GLU A 152 24.28 25.01 22.63
CA GLU A 152 23.47 23.78 22.75
C GLU A 152 22.34 23.72 21.72
N ASN A 153 22.09 22.55 21.21
CA ASN A 153 20.94 22.27 20.33
C ASN A 153 19.71 21.99 21.20
N GLU A 154 18.86 22.99 21.40
CA GLU A 154 17.65 22.89 22.24
C GLU A 154 16.63 21.84 21.77
N LYS A 155 16.78 21.30 20.56
CA LYS A 155 15.92 20.23 20.04
C LYS A 155 16.37 18.83 20.49
N GLN A 156 17.56 18.71 21.04
CA GLN A 156 18.15 17.46 21.52
C GLN A 156 18.17 17.44 23.05
N THR A 157 17.91 16.28 23.63
CA THR A 157 17.94 16.11 25.09
C THR A 157 19.38 15.83 25.53
N SER A 158 19.88 16.57 26.53
CA SER A 158 21.17 16.27 27.14
C SER A 158 21.14 14.96 27.91
N LEU A 159 22.21 14.15 27.78
CA LEU A 159 22.36 12.88 28.48
C LEU A 159 23.09 13.10 29.80
N SER A 160 22.68 12.41 30.86
CA SER A 160 23.39 12.38 32.15
C SER A 160 23.60 10.91 32.54
N ILE A 161 24.87 10.51 32.56
CA ILE A 161 25.29 9.13 32.81
C ILE A 161 25.95 9.05 34.17
N GLU A 162 25.37 8.33 35.11
CA GLU A 162 25.97 8.05 36.41
C GLU A 162 27.12 7.04 36.25
N VAL A 163 28.33 7.46 36.58
CA VAL A 163 29.54 6.63 36.59
C VAL A 163 29.87 6.27 38.03
N LEU A 164 30.00 4.99 38.32
CA LEU A 164 30.31 4.43 39.62
C LEU A 164 31.78 4.00 39.69
N ALA A 165 32.36 3.98 40.90
CA ALA A 165 33.77 3.64 41.10
C ALA A 165 34.19 2.25 40.59
N GLU A 166 33.24 1.32 40.52
CA GLU A 166 33.40 -0.03 39.99
C GLU A 166 33.26 -0.11 38.45
N ASP A 167 32.74 0.91 37.79
CA ASP A 167 32.52 0.88 36.35
C ASP A 167 33.87 0.77 35.59
N SER A 168 33.82 -0.11 34.61
CA SER A 168 34.87 -0.26 33.60
C SER A 168 34.65 0.68 32.41
N LEU A 169 35.60 0.73 31.51
CA LEU A 169 35.46 1.50 30.27
C LEU A 169 34.31 0.98 29.41
N GLN A 170 34.09 -0.36 29.43
CA GLN A 170 32.99 -0.98 28.73
C GLN A 170 31.61 -0.62 29.34
N ASP A 171 31.53 -0.61 30.69
CA ASP A 171 30.29 -0.24 31.37
C ASP A 171 29.87 1.20 31.06
N ILE A 172 30.82 2.13 30.97
CA ILE A 172 30.53 3.53 30.57
C ILE A 172 30.02 3.59 29.13
N ALA A 173 30.64 2.85 28.20
CA ALA A 173 30.17 2.81 26.81
C ALA A 173 28.75 2.21 26.72
N ASP A 174 28.48 1.14 27.45
CA ASP A 174 27.18 0.49 27.48
C ASP A 174 26.11 1.43 28.07
N LYS A 175 26.41 2.11 29.20
CA LYS A 175 25.50 3.09 29.80
C LYS A 175 25.16 4.25 28.88
N ILE A 176 26.10 4.73 28.05
CA ILE A 176 25.85 5.77 27.04
C ILE A 176 24.92 5.21 25.95
N ASN A 177 25.17 4.00 25.46
CA ASN A 177 24.41 3.36 24.40
C ASN A 177 23.00 2.89 24.84
N GLU A 178 22.78 2.70 26.15
CA GLU A 178 21.47 2.37 26.73
C GLU A 178 20.52 3.57 26.78
N GLN A 179 21.05 4.80 26.62
CA GLN A 179 20.20 5.98 26.57
C GLN A 179 19.45 6.04 25.22
N ASP A 180 18.23 6.56 25.27
CA ASP A 180 17.43 6.82 24.06
C ASP A 180 17.96 8.07 23.35
N SER A 181 19.09 7.92 22.68
CA SER A 181 19.78 9.00 21.96
C SER A 181 20.57 8.46 20.77
N ASP A 182 20.90 9.37 19.85
CA ASP A 182 21.72 9.07 18.67
C ASP A 182 23.25 9.12 18.94
N VAL A 183 23.66 9.36 20.19
CA VAL A 183 25.08 9.32 20.60
C VAL A 183 25.49 7.86 20.81
N GLN A 184 26.59 7.48 20.20
CA GLN A 184 27.15 6.12 20.32
C GLN A 184 28.52 6.15 20.98
N ALA A 185 28.76 5.21 21.88
CA ALA A 185 30.05 5.00 22.51
C ALA A 185 30.60 3.61 22.18
N SER A 186 31.91 3.50 22.00
CA SER A 186 32.59 2.24 21.74
C SER A 186 33.96 2.22 22.38
N VAL A 187 34.39 1.03 22.80
CA VAL A 187 35.74 0.84 23.36
C VAL A 187 36.63 0.25 22.25
N LEU A 188 37.64 1.00 21.86
CA LEU A 188 38.54 0.63 20.77
C LEU A 188 39.89 0.16 21.32
N LEU A 189 40.44 -0.92 20.76
CA LEU A 189 41.81 -1.35 21.04
C LEU A 189 42.76 -0.69 20.03
N VAL A 190 43.56 0.26 20.52
CA VAL A 190 44.53 1.02 19.73
C VAL A 190 45.91 0.78 20.30
N ASP A 191 46.86 0.27 19.51
CA ASP A 191 48.25 0.01 19.88
C ASP A 191 48.39 -0.81 21.18
N GLY A 192 47.49 -1.75 21.43
CA GLY A 192 47.48 -2.66 22.58
C GLY A 192 46.88 -2.08 23.86
N SER A 193 46.25 -0.92 23.79
CA SER A 193 45.51 -0.29 24.89
C SER A 193 44.10 0.11 24.48
N TYR A 194 43.18 0.17 25.45
CA TYR A 194 41.77 0.49 25.20
C TYR A 194 41.50 1.98 25.42
N GLN A 195 40.69 2.57 24.54
CA GLN A 195 40.21 3.95 24.58
C GLN A 195 38.72 4.02 24.39
N LEU A 196 38.05 4.97 25.06
CA LEU A 196 36.64 5.27 24.80
C LEU A 196 36.53 6.21 23.60
N MET A 197 35.76 5.82 22.61
CA MET A 197 35.35 6.66 21.50
C MET A 197 33.87 6.97 21.63
N MET A 198 33.50 8.23 21.45
CA MET A 198 32.14 8.72 21.39
C MET A 198 31.88 9.33 20.01
N SER A 199 30.73 9.07 19.41
CA SER A 199 30.34 9.59 18.11
C SER A 199 28.92 10.11 18.18
N ALA A 200 28.69 11.28 17.60
CA ALA A 200 27.37 11.89 17.43
C ALA A 200 26.83 11.62 16.01
N PRO A 201 25.55 11.92 15.73
CA PRO A 201 25.04 12.04 14.38
C PRO A 201 25.85 13.04 13.53
N SER A 202 25.77 12.91 12.21
CA SER A 202 26.38 13.89 11.31
C SER A 202 25.71 15.27 11.45
N GLY A 203 26.45 16.31 11.07
CA GLY A 203 25.97 17.70 11.09
C GLY A 203 26.70 18.60 12.09
N ALA A 204 26.80 19.85 11.74
CA ALA A 204 27.49 20.86 12.56
C ALA A 204 26.74 21.17 13.88
N HIS A 205 25.42 21.00 13.92
CA HIS A 205 24.57 21.21 15.10
C HIS A 205 24.49 19.99 16.04
N ASN A 206 25.16 18.89 15.69
CA ASN A 206 25.19 17.66 16.46
C ASN A 206 26.59 17.39 17.07
N ALA A 207 27.44 18.38 17.17
CA ALA A 207 28.75 18.20 17.81
C ALA A 207 28.60 17.95 19.32
N LEU A 208 29.45 17.04 19.85
CA LEU A 208 29.47 16.65 21.26
C LEU A 208 30.13 17.73 22.14
N GLU A 209 29.49 18.07 23.25
CA GLU A 209 30.15 18.62 24.43
C GLU A 209 30.01 17.60 25.56
N VAL A 210 31.12 17.27 26.19
CA VAL A 210 31.17 16.27 27.26
C VAL A 210 31.77 16.93 28.51
N SER A 211 31.08 16.85 29.65
CA SER A 211 31.53 17.40 30.94
C SER A 211 31.24 16.45 32.08
N GLY A 212 32.12 16.38 33.06
CA GLY A 212 31.92 15.65 34.32
C GLY A 212 31.66 16.61 35.47
N ASP A 213 30.88 16.16 36.46
CA ASP A 213 30.67 16.89 37.72
C ASP A 213 31.76 16.55 38.78
N ASP A 214 32.60 15.55 38.52
CA ASP A 214 33.78 15.17 39.34
C ASP A 214 35.06 15.19 38.50
N PRO A 215 36.21 15.68 39.05
CA PRO A 215 37.48 15.74 38.32
C PRO A 215 38.01 14.39 37.80
N SER A 216 37.58 13.27 38.37
CA SER A 216 37.94 11.91 37.87
C SER A 216 37.36 11.63 36.46
N LEU A 217 36.31 12.35 36.06
CA LEU A 217 35.67 12.25 34.76
C LEU A 217 36.27 13.18 33.70
N ASP A 218 37.18 14.12 34.12
CA ASP A 218 37.80 15.07 33.19
C ASP A 218 38.55 14.36 32.04
N VAL A 219 38.97 13.10 32.23
CA VAL A 219 39.65 12.29 31.19
C VAL A 219 38.75 11.99 29.98
N PHE A 220 37.43 12.17 30.10
CA PHE A 220 36.45 12.02 29.04
C PHE A 220 35.86 13.35 28.59
N ALA A 221 36.20 14.46 29.28
CA ALA A 221 35.62 15.77 29.06
C ALA A 221 36.15 16.41 27.77
N PHE A 222 35.20 16.92 26.97
CA PHE A 222 35.44 17.78 25.82
C PHE A 222 34.59 19.03 25.95
N ASN A 223 35.17 20.08 26.54
CA ASN A 223 34.56 21.38 26.71
C ASN A 223 35.65 22.47 26.57
N ALA A 224 35.28 23.75 26.59
CA ALA A 224 36.20 24.86 26.39
C ALA A 224 37.40 24.88 27.39
N ALA A 225 37.25 24.24 28.56
CA ALA A 225 38.32 24.17 29.58
C ALA A 225 39.16 22.89 29.46
N ASN A 226 38.57 21.76 29.10
CA ASN A 226 39.17 20.42 29.21
C ASN A 226 39.30 19.70 27.85
N TYR A 227 39.21 20.41 26.71
CA TYR A 227 39.27 19.81 25.37
C TYR A 227 40.56 19.02 25.08
N ALA A 228 41.68 19.35 25.76
CA ALA A 228 42.95 18.68 25.57
C ALA A 228 43.02 17.24 26.14
N ASN A 229 42.03 16.82 26.94
CA ASN A 229 41.94 15.47 27.52
C ASN A 229 41.44 14.43 26.55
N VAL A 230 40.85 14.86 25.44
CA VAL A 230 40.24 14.02 24.39
C VAL A 230 40.79 14.46 23.04
N THR A 231 40.94 13.53 22.13
CA THR A 231 41.29 13.86 20.74
C THR A 231 39.98 13.96 19.94
N GLU A 232 39.74 15.15 19.38
CA GLU A 232 38.70 15.30 18.35
C GLU A 232 39.18 14.64 17.06
N THR A 233 38.72 13.42 16.83
CA THR A 233 39.14 12.63 15.66
C THR A 233 38.45 13.07 14.39
N GLN A 234 37.24 13.67 14.52
CA GLN A 234 36.47 14.23 13.43
C GLN A 234 35.58 15.36 13.94
N GLN A 235 35.57 16.48 13.24
CA GLN A 235 34.63 17.58 13.49
C GLN A 235 33.29 17.33 12.86
N GLY A 236 32.19 17.63 13.57
CA GLY A 236 30.84 17.63 13.02
C GLY A 236 30.67 18.70 11.95
N LYS A 237 30.23 18.31 10.75
CA LYS A 237 30.06 19.25 9.63
C LYS A 237 28.81 18.90 8.85
N ASP A 238 28.16 19.93 8.31
CA ASP A 238 27.09 19.79 7.37
C ASP A 238 27.60 19.44 5.97
N ALA A 239 26.81 18.69 5.25
CA ALA A 239 26.94 18.62 3.80
C ALA A 239 26.68 20.01 3.20
N LYS A 240 27.55 20.44 2.30
CA LYS A 240 27.39 21.68 1.55
C LYS A 240 27.30 21.36 0.07
N VAL A 241 26.16 21.65 -0.51
CA VAL A 241 25.84 21.33 -1.89
C VAL A 241 25.41 22.60 -2.62
N GLN A 242 25.89 22.82 -3.84
CA GLN A 242 25.33 23.83 -4.72
C GLN A 242 24.42 23.16 -5.75
N LEU A 243 23.13 23.55 -5.78
CA LEU A 243 22.18 23.11 -6.78
C LEU A 243 21.78 24.28 -7.67
N ASN A 244 22.06 24.19 -8.97
CA ASN A 244 21.83 25.30 -9.94
C ASN A 244 22.42 26.65 -9.47
N GLY A 245 23.55 26.62 -8.72
CA GLY A 245 24.21 27.79 -8.18
C GLY A 245 23.67 28.28 -6.82
N LEU A 246 22.63 27.64 -6.27
CA LEU A 246 22.13 27.91 -4.93
C LEU A 246 22.80 26.97 -3.93
N THR A 247 23.37 27.52 -2.88
CA THR A 247 24.01 26.72 -1.81
C THR A 247 22.97 26.29 -0.80
N VAL A 248 22.98 24.99 -0.48
CA VAL A 248 22.17 24.38 0.57
C VAL A 248 23.05 23.60 1.55
N TYR A 249 22.67 23.58 2.83
CA TYR A 249 23.35 22.85 3.89
C TYR A 249 22.41 21.80 4.44
N ARG A 250 22.93 20.58 4.70
CA ARG A 250 22.16 19.50 5.31
C ARG A 250 23.02 18.76 6.34
N GLU A 251 22.41 18.38 7.45
CA GLU A 251 23.10 17.67 8.53
C GLU A 251 23.40 16.21 8.16
N THR A 252 22.77 15.69 7.11
CA THR A 252 22.95 14.32 6.63
C THR A 252 23.46 14.27 5.20
N ASN A 253 23.99 13.11 4.81
CA ASN A 253 24.40 12.84 3.42
C ASN A 253 23.26 12.30 2.56
N ASN A 254 22.12 11.96 3.14
CA ASN A 254 20.90 11.64 2.40
C ASN A 254 20.11 12.93 2.19
N ILE A 255 19.94 13.31 0.93
CA ILE A 255 19.28 14.54 0.51
C ILE A 255 17.93 14.17 -0.11
N ASP A 256 16.84 14.53 0.58
CA ASP A 256 15.46 14.13 0.26
C ASP A 256 14.49 15.31 0.05
N ASP A 257 14.93 16.54 0.36
CA ASP A 257 14.07 17.72 0.43
C ASP A 257 14.47 18.86 -0.52
N VAL A 258 15.57 18.72 -1.27
CA VAL A 258 16.09 19.79 -2.14
C VAL A 258 15.43 19.78 -3.52
N ILE A 259 15.06 18.61 -4.02
CA ILE A 259 14.31 18.44 -5.26
C ILE A 259 13.11 17.55 -4.93
N THR A 260 11.92 18.10 -5.09
CA THR A 260 10.68 17.36 -4.80
C THR A 260 10.68 16.02 -5.53
N GLY A 261 10.51 14.94 -4.77
CA GLY A 261 10.38 13.58 -5.29
C GLY A 261 11.70 12.93 -5.75
N LEU A 262 12.85 13.55 -5.57
CA LEU A 262 14.15 12.94 -5.85
C LEU A 262 15.00 12.88 -4.57
N GLU A 263 15.42 11.69 -4.18
CA GLU A 263 16.36 11.45 -3.10
C GLU A 263 17.70 10.96 -3.66
N PHE A 264 18.78 11.45 -3.10
CA PHE A 264 20.13 11.01 -3.46
C PHE A 264 21.09 11.07 -2.27
N THR A 265 22.09 10.22 -2.30
CA THR A 265 23.12 10.14 -1.26
C THR A 265 24.43 10.75 -1.75
N LEU A 266 25.03 11.60 -0.92
CA LEU A 266 26.36 12.15 -1.12
C LEU A 266 27.41 11.16 -0.58
N ASN A 267 28.27 10.64 -1.43
CA ASN A 267 29.27 9.65 -1.03
C ASN A 267 30.62 10.29 -0.70
N LYS A 268 30.99 11.34 -1.44
CA LYS A 268 32.23 12.11 -1.21
C LYS A 268 32.14 13.53 -1.74
N ALA A 269 32.97 14.41 -1.20
CA ALA A 269 33.12 15.76 -1.72
C ALA A 269 33.89 15.78 -3.05
N SER A 270 33.51 16.69 -3.96
CA SER A 270 34.20 17.00 -5.20
C SER A 270 34.10 18.51 -5.50
N PRO A 271 34.79 19.36 -4.72
CA PRO A 271 34.72 20.81 -4.88
C PRO A 271 35.22 21.26 -6.25
N GLY A 272 34.47 22.15 -6.90
CA GLY A 272 34.79 22.67 -8.24
C GLY A 272 34.34 21.78 -9.39
N GLU A 273 33.86 20.56 -9.14
CA GLU A 273 33.31 19.67 -10.16
C GLU A 273 31.78 19.71 -10.15
N LYS A 274 31.19 19.95 -11.31
CA LYS A 274 29.75 20.08 -11.46
C LYS A 274 29.20 18.90 -12.24
N PHE A 275 28.23 18.22 -11.66
CA PHE A 275 27.53 17.09 -12.25
C PHE A 275 26.18 17.58 -12.77
N THR A 276 25.86 17.23 -14.00
CA THR A 276 24.55 17.54 -14.58
C THR A 276 23.73 16.26 -14.71
N PHE A 277 22.52 16.29 -14.20
CA PHE A 277 21.57 15.20 -14.33
C PHE A 277 20.21 15.71 -14.78
N THR A 278 19.42 14.83 -15.37
CA THR A 278 18.10 15.19 -15.89
C THR A 278 17.04 14.23 -15.33
N VAL A 279 15.99 14.81 -14.77
CA VAL A 279 14.76 14.09 -14.40
C VAL A 279 13.78 14.28 -15.55
N SER A 280 13.31 13.18 -16.14
CA SER A 280 12.39 13.17 -17.27
C SER A 280 11.25 12.19 -17.07
N GLU A 281 10.20 12.31 -17.88
CA GLU A 281 9.13 11.32 -17.92
C GLU A 281 9.65 9.98 -18.43
N ASP A 282 9.29 8.89 -17.76
CA ASP A 282 9.57 7.53 -18.20
C ASP A 282 8.32 6.87 -18.78
N LYS A 283 8.18 6.99 -20.08
CA LYS A 283 7.09 6.36 -20.81
C LYS A 283 7.28 4.85 -20.99
N ASN A 284 8.51 4.34 -20.81
CA ASN A 284 8.82 2.91 -21.00
C ASN A 284 8.14 2.04 -19.95
N THR A 285 8.05 2.51 -18.71
CA THR A 285 7.35 1.79 -17.64
C THR A 285 5.88 1.55 -17.99
N GLY A 286 5.17 2.58 -18.44
CA GLY A 286 3.78 2.46 -18.89
C GLY A 286 3.63 1.61 -20.16
N GLU A 287 4.54 1.77 -21.14
CA GLU A 287 4.57 0.95 -22.35
C GLU A 287 4.75 -0.54 -22.02
N GLN A 288 5.70 -0.88 -21.14
CA GLN A 288 5.96 -2.26 -20.75
C GLN A 288 4.76 -2.88 -20.02
N ALA A 289 4.14 -2.14 -19.10
CA ALA A 289 2.94 -2.60 -18.41
C ALA A 289 1.79 -2.92 -19.38
N ILE A 290 1.62 -2.15 -20.46
CA ILE A 290 0.64 -2.45 -21.50
C ILE A 290 1.01 -3.71 -22.30
N ARG A 291 2.28 -3.93 -22.60
CA ARG A 291 2.75 -5.16 -23.28
C ARG A 291 2.52 -6.39 -22.41
N ASP A 292 2.85 -6.30 -21.12
CA ASP A 292 2.63 -7.38 -20.14
C ASP A 292 1.14 -7.72 -20.01
N PHE A 293 0.27 -6.70 -20.03
CA PHE A 293 -1.19 -6.90 -20.06
C PHE A 293 -1.65 -7.71 -21.27
N ILE A 294 -1.15 -7.41 -22.46
CA ILE A 294 -1.53 -8.11 -23.68
C ILE A 294 -1.06 -9.57 -23.62
N GLU A 295 0.15 -9.83 -23.15
CA GLU A 295 0.68 -11.18 -22.97
C GLU A 295 -0.14 -11.97 -21.93
N ALA A 296 -0.43 -11.36 -20.80
CA ALA A 296 -1.23 -11.96 -19.74
C ALA A 296 -2.68 -12.27 -20.19
N TYR A 297 -3.30 -11.33 -20.93
CA TYR A 297 -4.61 -11.59 -21.53
C TYR A 297 -4.58 -12.77 -22.50
N ASN A 298 -3.59 -12.83 -23.38
CA ASN A 298 -3.46 -13.91 -24.35
C ASN A 298 -3.26 -15.25 -23.64
N THR A 299 -2.43 -15.31 -22.62
CA THR A 299 -2.23 -16.51 -21.80
C THR A 299 -3.50 -16.95 -21.08
N PHE A 300 -4.21 -16.01 -20.44
CA PHE A 300 -5.53 -16.27 -19.85
C PHE A 300 -6.52 -16.80 -20.90
N PHE A 301 -6.58 -16.14 -22.04
CA PHE A 301 -7.53 -16.49 -23.11
C PHE A 301 -7.26 -17.88 -23.70
N GLU A 302 -6.00 -18.25 -23.92
CA GLU A 302 -5.60 -19.58 -24.36
C GLU A 302 -5.96 -20.66 -23.31
N THR A 303 -5.69 -20.41 -22.03
CA THR A 303 -6.11 -21.28 -20.93
C THR A 303 -7.63 -21.45 -20.91
N ALA A 304 -8.37 -20.37 -20.96
CA ALA A 304 -9.84 -20.38 -20.98
C ALA A 304 -10.39 -21.12 -22.20
N LYS A 305 -9.76 -20.96 -23.36
CA LYS A 305 -10.10 -21.65 -24.61
C LYS A 305 -9.80 -23.14 -24.51
N SER A 306 -8.70 -23.56 -23.90
CA SER A 306 -8.41 -24.99 -23.70
C SER A 306 -9.44 -25.67 -22.81
N LEU A 307 -9.90 -24.98 -21.74
CA LEU A 307 -10.91 -25.51 -20.82
C LEU A 307 -12.33 -25.55 -21.40
N THR A 308 -12.69 -24.58 -22.23
CA THR A 308 -14.09 -24.45 -22.75
C THR A 308 -14.27 -24.76 -24.22
N GLY A 309 -13.18 -24.95 -24.93
CA GLY A 309 -13.17 -25.18 -26.36
C GLY A 309 -13.30 -26.65 -26.76
N VAL A 310 -13.34 -26.84 -28.07
CA VAL A 310 -13.20 -28.13 -28.72
C VAL A 310 -12.04 -27.98 -29.70
N SER A 311 -10.99 -28.73 -29.49
CA SER A 311 -9.83 -28.78 -30.39
C SER A 311 -9.82 -30.10 -31.16
N LYS A 312 -9.30 -30.04 -32.36
CA LYS A 312 -9.06 -31.21 -33.18
C LYS A 312 -7.55 -31.32 -33.40
N ASP A 313 -7.00 -32.45 -32.97
CA ASP A 313 -5.60 -32.74 -33.22
C ASP A 313 -5.38 -32.91 -34.73
N ALA A 314 -4.40 -32.22 -35.29
CA ALA A 314 -4.17 -32.18 -36.73
C ALA A 314 -3.57 -33.50 -37.27
N GLU A 315 -2.84 -34.25 -36.43
CA GLU A 315 -2.20 -35.50 -36.85
C GLU A 315 -3.08 -36.71 -36.64
N THR A 316 -3.75 -36.78 -35.47
CA THR A 316 -4.57 -37.96 -35.10
C THR A 316 -6.03 -37.83 -35.48
N ASN A 317 -6.50 -36.64 -35.92
CA ASN A 317 -7.90 -36.33 -36.18
C ASN A 317 -8.83 -36.52 -34.95
N GLN A 318 -8.24 -36.73 -33.77
CA GLN A 318 -8.99 -36.86 -32.52
C GLN A 318 -9.55 -35.50 -32.09
N THR A 319 -10.80 -35.52 -31.62
CA THR A 319 -11.45 -34.34 -31.05
C THR A 319 -11.30 -34.35 -29.54
N THR A 320 -10.57 -33.40 -29.00
CA THR A 320 -10.43 -33.17 -27.56
C THR A 320 -11.38 -32.07 -27.13
N ARG A 321 -12.15 -32.31 -26.08
CA ARG A 321 -13.02 -31.31 -25.46
C ARG A 321 -12.48 -30.93 -24.12
N GLY A 322 -12.42 -29.64 -23.86
CA GLY A 322 -12.13 -29.14 -22.51
C GLY A 322 -13.23 -29.53 -21.51
N ASP A 323 -12.87 -29.68 -20.26
CA ASP A 323 -13.78 -30.17 -19.21
C ASP A 323 -14.97 -29.24 -18.96
N LEU A 324 -14.84 -27.95 -19.30
CA LEU A 324 -15.91 -26.94 -19.27
C LEU A 324 -16.54 -26.67 -20.67
N ALA A 325 -16.28 -27.50 -21.66
CA ALA A 325 -16.77 -27.26 -23.03
C ALA A 325 -18.30 -27.21 -23.15
N THR A 326 -19.05 -27.80 -22.22
CA THR A 326 -20.52 -27.74 -22.15
C THR A 326 -21.01 -26.80 -21.06
N ASP A 327 -20.10 -26.16 -20.28
CA ASP A 327 -20.47 -25.31 -19.19
C ASP A 327 -20.79 -23.87 -19.66
N GLY A 328 -22.06 -23.47 -19.51
CA GLY A 328 -22.56 -22.17 -19.93
C GLY A 328 -22.01 -21.02 -19.05
N THR A 329 -21.73 -21.30 -17.76
CA THR A 329 -21.21 -20.32 -16.80
C THR A 329 -19.80 -19.89 -17.18
N ALA A 330 -18.90 -20.85 -17.41
CA ALA A 330 -17.53 -20.58 -17.82
C ALA A 330 -17.48 -19.81 -19.16
N LYS A 331 -18.29 -20.22 -20.15
CA LYS A 331 -18.39 -19.52 -21.45
C LYS A 331 -18.90 -18.09 -21.31
N SER A 332 -19.91 -17.87 -20.47
CA SER A 332 -20.46 -16.52 -20.21
C SER A 332 -19.44 -15.61 -19.55
N LEU A 333 -18.65 -16.11 -18.58
CA LEU A 333 -17.57 -15.38 -17.92
C LEU A 333 -16.52 -14.92 -18.94
N ILE A 334 -16.03 -15.81 -19.78
CA ILE A 334 -15.04 -15.50 -20.82
C ILE A 334 -15.59 -14.45 -21.81
N ALA A 335 -16.86 -14.61 -22.21
CA ALA A 335 -17.52 -13.66 -23.10
C ALA A 335 -17.61 -12.25 -22.48
N ARG A 336 -17.89 -12.15 -21.17
CA ARG A 336 -17.94 -10.86 -20.46
C ARG A 336 -16.57 -10.18 -20.40
N ILE A 337 -15.47 -10.92 -20.13
CA ILE A 337 -14.11 -10.37 -20.17
C ILE A 337 -13.77 -9.87 -21.57
N ARG A 338 -14.06 -10.66 -22.60
CA ARG A 338 -13.83 -10.23 -23.99
C ARG A 338 -14.63 -8.98 -24.36
N SER A 339 -15.88 -8.91 -23.93
CA SER A 339 -16.72 -7.73 -24.14
C SER A 339 -16.15 -6.49 -23.46
N ALA A 340 -15.67 -6.62 -22.20
CA ALA A 340 -15.04 -5.51 -21.47
C ALA A 340 -13.77 -4.99 -22.16
N ILE A 341 -12.96 -5.90 -22.71
CA ILE A 341 -11.72 -5.53 -23.45
C ILE A 341 -12.01 -4.80 -24.76
N THR A 342 -13.10 -5.14 -25.44
CA THR A 342 -13.43 -4.55 -26.75
C THR A 342 -14.37 -3.35 -26.66
N ALA A 343 -14.95 -3.10 -25.49
CA ALA A 343 -15.85 -1.96 -25.27
C ALA A 343 -15.06 -0.65 -25.12
N ALA A 344 -15.75 0.46 -25.37
CA ALA A 344 -15.26 1.78 -24.98
C ALA A 344 -15.28 1.91 -23.46
N VAL A 345 -14.21 2.46 -22.89
CA VAL A 345 -14.07 2.66 -21.43
C VAL A 345 -14.93 3.86 -21.01
N PRO A 346 -15.84 3.69 -20.06
CA PRO A 346 -16.70 4.77 -19.59
C PRO A 346 -15.90 5.92 -18.96
N GLY A 347 -16.30 7.16 -19.26
CA GLY A 347 -15.66 8.36 -18.72
C GLY A 347 -14.35 8.76 -19.39
N VAL A 348 -13.91 8.04 -20.42
CA VAL A 348 -12.78 8.42 -21.29
C VAL A 348 -13.31 8.99 -22.61
N SER A 349 -12.73 10.11 -23.06
CA SER A 349 -13.24 10.81 -24.26
C SER A 349 -12.70 10.22 -25.57
N ASP A 350 -11.54 10.67 -26.05
CA ASP A 350 -11.08 10.40 -27.42
C ASP A 350 -10.36 9.06 -27.58
N PHE A 351 -9.52 8.68 -26.63
CA PHE A 351 -8.78 7.42 -26.59
C PHE A 351 -9.50 6.41 -25.67
N ASN A 352 -10.74 6.06 -25.99
CA ASN A 352 -11.59 5.26 -25.11
C ASN A 352 -11.61 3.74 -25.40
N ALA A 353 -10.84 3.28 -26.37
CA ALA A 353 -10.78 1.87 -26.76
C ALA A 353 -9.35 1.45 -27.13
N LEU A 354 -9.02 0.17 -26.95
CA LEU A 354 -7.71 -0.40 -27.29
C LEU A 354 -7.31 -0.16 -28.74
N THR A 355 -8.28 -0.11 -29.65
CA THR A 355 -8.03 0.16 -31.08
C THR A 355 -7.48 1.56 -31.34
N ASN A 356 -7.78 2.54 -30.49
CA ASN A 356 -7.25 3.91 -30.60
C ASN A 356 -5.74 3.94 -30.31
N VAL A 357 -5.23 3.01 -29.51
CA VAL A 357 -3.81 2.90 -29.16
C VAL A 357 -3.06 1.83 -29.95
N GLY A 358 -3.64 1.35 -31.06
CA GLY A 358 -2.98 0.39 -31.95
C GLY A 358 -3.00 -1.06 -31.43
N ILE A 359 -3.89 -1.41 -30.49
CA ILE A 359 -4.08 -2.78 -30.01
C ILE A 359 -5.36 -3.35 -30.64
N ARG A 360 -5.25 -4.48 -31.31
CA ARG A 360 -6.36 -5.10 -32.06
C ARG A 360 -6.66 -6.51 -31.57
N THR A 361 -7.92 -6.92 -31.68
CA THR A 361 -8.34 -8.29 -31.42
C THR A 361 -8.27 -9.08 -32.72
N LYS A 362 -7.53 -10.20 -32.72
CA LYS A 362 -7.46 -11.13 -33.84
C LYS A 362 -8.71 -12.01 -33.95
N LEU A 363 -8.87 -12.69 -35.10
CA LEU A 363 -9.98 -13.59 -35.34
C LEU A 363 -10.07 -14.76 -34.34
N ASP A 364 -8.94 -15.22 -33.82
CA ASP A 364 -8.86 -16.26 -32.79
C ASP A 364 -9.23 -15.76 -31.39
N GLY A 365 -9.38 -14.45 -31.19
CA GLY A 365 -9.74 -13.80 -29.94
C GLY A 365 -8.57 -13.29 -29.10
N THR A 366 -7.34 -13.50 -29.55
CA THR A 366 -6.13 -12.93 -28.92
C THR A 366 -5.94 -11.46 -29.28
N LEU A 367 -5.17 -10.73 -28.47
CA LEU A 367 -4.78 -9.35 -28.76
C LEU A 367 -3.43 -9.32 -29.48
N GLU A 368 -3.27 -8.33 -30.36
CA GLU A 368 -2.00 -8.02 -31.02
C GLU A 368 -1.71 -6.51 -30.99
N ILE A 369 -0.43 -6.18 -30.92
CA ILE A 369 0.05 -4.79 -31.07
C ILE A 369 0.37 -4.53 -32.54
N VAL A 370 -0.13 -3.42 -33.05
CA VAL A 370 0.32 -2.85 -34.33
C VAL A 370 1.41 -1.85 -34.01
N ASP A 371 2.67 -2.27 -34.02
CA ASP A 371 3.81 -1.50 -33.49
C ASP A 371 3.86 -0.05 -33.98
N LYS A 372 3.56 0.21 -35.25
CA LYS A 372 3.56 1.57 -35.80
C LYS A 372 2.54 2.48 -35.12
N ASP A 373 1.31 1.99 -34.95
CA ASP A 373 0.19 2.76 -34.38
C ASP A 373 0.39 2.91 -32.87
N PHE A 374 0.85 1.86 -32.22
CA PHE A 374 1.13 1.83 -30.79
C PHE A 374 2.28 2.77 -30.40
N SER A 375 3.41 2.70 -31.10
CA SER A 375 4.54 3.60 -30.84
C SER A 375 4.20 5.07 -31.09
N ALA A 376 3.35 5.36 -32.06
CA ALA A 376 2.85 6.71 -32.29
C ALA A 376 1.95 7.17 -31.13
N ALA A 377 1.05 6.32 -30.63
CA ALA A 377 0.20 6.63 -29.48
C ALA A 377 1.02 6.90 -28.21
N ILE A 378 2.01 6.06 -27.89
CA ILE A 378 2.91 6.24 -26.73
C ILE A 378 3.73 7.52 -26.87
N LYS A 379 4.24 7.82 -28.05
CA LYS A 379 5.07 9.00 -28.27
C LYS A 379 4.26 10.30 -28.17
N ASP A 380 3.15 10.38 -28.89
CA ASP A 380 2.45 11.62 -29.17
C ASP A 380 1.21 11.85 -28.28
N ASN A 381 0.66 10.79 -27.65
CA ASN A 381 -0.60 10.83 -26.89
C ASN A 381 -0.53 10.03 -25.58
N PHE A 382 0.61 10.06 -24.89
CA PHE A 382 0.86 9.21 -23.71
C PHE A 382 -0.16 9.43 -22.58
N GLU A 383 -0.56 10.66 -22.31
CA GLU A 383 -1.57 10.99 -21.29
C GLU A 383 -2.95 10.38 -21.62
N GLN A 384 -3.33 10.40 -22.92
CA GLN A 384 -4.58 9.80 -23.37
C GLN A 384 -4.51 8.27 -23.29
N VAL A 385 -3.33 7.69 -23.60
CA VAL A 385 -3.08 6.25 -23.38
C VAL A 385 -3.18 5.92 -21.91
N ALA A 386 -2.58 6.69 -21.01
CA ALA A 386 -2.70 6.52 -19.57
C ALA A 386 -4.17 6.57 -19.11
N SER A 387 -4.93 7.55 -19.63
CA SER A 387 -6.35 7.73 -19.31
C SER A 387 -7.23 6.56 -19.73
N LEU A 388 -6.83 5.81 -20.77
CA LEU A 388 -7.52 4.58 -21.17
C LEU A 388 -7.38 3.47 -20.13
N PHE A 389 -6.20 3.31 -19.53
CA PHE A 389 -5.90 2.18 -18.65
C PHE A 389 -6.11 2.50 -17.17
N ALA A 390 -5.66 3.66 -16.69
CA ALA A 390 -5.66 4.06 -15.31
C ALA A 390 -6.92 4.84 -14.90
N PRO A 391 -7.26 4.87 -13.60
CA PRO A 391 -8.38 5.68 -13.11
C PRO A 391 -8.15 7.18 -13.37
N GLN A 392 -9.20 7.88 -13.83
CA GLN A 392 -9.15 9.30 -14.12
C GLN A 392 -10.32 10.04 -13.52
N THR A 393 -10.06 11.28 -13.09
CA THR A 393 -11.08 12.25 -12.69
C THR A 393 -10.89 13.53 -13.44
N SER A 394 -11.98 14.19 -13.79
CA SER A 394 -11.91 15.53 -14.37
C SER A 394 -13.09 16.40 -13.94
N SER A 395 -12.90 17.71 -13.98
CA SER A 395 -13.93 18.70 -13.70
C SER A 395 -13.98 19.73 -14.83
N THR A 396 -15.17 20.17 -15.20
CA THR A 396 -15.34 21.29 -16.13
C THR A 396 -15.09 22.65 -15.48
N SER A 397 -14.97 22.70 -14.16
CA SER A 397 -14.67 23.93 -13.40
C SER A 397 -13.23 23.90 -12.90
N SER A 398 -12.45 24.92 -13.20
CA SER A 398 -11.09 25.11 -12.66
C SER A 398 -11.07 25.44 -11.16
N SER A 399 -12.23 25.72 -10.58
CA SER A 399 -12.39 25.96 -9.13
C SER A 399 -12.81 24.72 -8.35
N VAL A 400 -12.97 23.57 -9.00
CA VAL A 400 -13.34 22.30 -8.38
C VAL A 400 -12.36 21.22 -8.84
N ASP A 401 -11.49 20.79 -7.96
CA ASP A 401 -10.56 19.69 -8.18
C ASP A 401 -11.20 18.39 -7.65
N VAL A 402 -11.14 17.32 -8.45
CA VAL A 402 -11.73 16.02 -8.09
C VAL A 402 -10.63 15.00 -7.86
N SER A 403 -10.70 14.31 -6.75
CA SER A 403 -9.77 13.24 -6.41
C SER A 403 -10.50 11.93 -6.06
N ILE A 404 -9.78 10.84 -6.19
CA ILE A 404 -10.26 9.50 -5.91
C ILE A 404 -10.08 9.23 -4.40
N GLY A 405 -11.19 9.02 -3.69
CA GLY A 405 -11.16 8.71 -2.26
C GLY A 405 -11.07 7.22 -1.96
N SER A 406 -10.93 6.87 -0.69
CA SER A 406 -10.73 5.50 -0.21
C SER A 406 -11.87 4.53 -0.56
N TYR A 407 -13.07 5.04 -0.86
CA TYR A 407 -14.25 4.24 -1.21
C TYR A 407 -14.54 4.19 -2.71
N SER A 408 -13.58 4.55 -3.55
CA SER A 408 -13.72 4.60 -5.02
C SER A 408 -14.06 3.26 -5.69
N SER A 409 -13.82 2.14 -5.01
CA SER A 409 -14.28 0.82 -5.48
C SER A 409 -15.80 0.74 -5.64
N LYS A 410 -16.56 1.56 -4.90
CA LYS A 410 -18.02 1.66 -4.99
C LYS A 410 -18.50 2.71 -5.99
N THR A 411 -17.61 3.63 -6.41
CA THR A 411 -17.96 4.68 -7.37
C THR A 411 -18.32 4.07 -8.73
N VAL A 412 -19.46 4.45 -9.27
CA VAL A 412 -19.85 4.03 -10.63
C VAL A 412 -19.15 4.95 -11.64
N PRO A 413 -18.48 4.46 -12.69
CA PRO A 413 -17.90 5.32 -13.72
C PRO A 413 -18.98 6.08 -14.49
N GLY A 414 -18.70 7.37 -14.79
CA GLY A 414 -19.66 8.21 -15.50
C GLY A 414 -19.40 9.71 -15.32
N THR A 415 -20.31 10.50 -15.87
CA THR A 415 -20.31 11.95 -15.74
C THR A 415 -21.48 12.40 -14.86
N TYR A 416 -21.17 13.21 -13.86
CA TYR A 416 -22.13 13.67 -12.85
C TYR A 416 -22.21 15.20 -12.86
N SER A 417 -23.41 15.72 -12.78
CA SER A 417 -23.63 17.15 -12.58
C SER A 417 -23.34 17.57 -11.15
N GLY A 418 -22.73 18.72 -10.98
CA GLY A 418 -22.50 19.35 -9.67
C GLY A 418 -22.93 20.81 -9.68
N SER A 419 -23.20 21.36 -8.50
CA SER A 419 -23.47 22.79 -8.32
C SER A 419 -23.00 23.25 -6.96
N ILE A 420 -22.20 24.32 -6.92
CA ILE A 420 -21.81 24.99 -5.67
C ILE A 420 -22.84 26.08 -5.36
N SER A 421 -23.50 25.94 -4.21
CA SER A 421 -24.43 26.94 -3.67
C SER A 421 -23.76 27.90 -2.68
N THR A 422 -22.71 27.43 -1.99
CA THR A 422 -21.93 28.22 -1.04
C THR A 422 -20.46 27.90 -1.23
N ALA A 423 -19.65 28.91 -1.54
CA ALA A 423 -18.20 28.75 -1.60
C ALA A 423 -17.59 28.60 -0.20
N PRO A 424 -16.53 27.82 -0.04
CA PRO A 424 -15.80 27.75 1.22
C PRO A 424 -15.09 29.08 1.49
N SER A 425 -14.99 29.46 2.76
CA SER A 425 -14.16 30.60 3.18
C SER A 425 -13.37 30.27 4.43
N LYS A 426 -12.34 31.07 4.68
CA LYS A 426 -11.46 30.98 5.83
C LYS A 426 -11.90 31.94 6.93
N GLY A 427 -11.62 31.58 8.18
CA GLY A 427 -11.79 32.48 9.31
C GLY A 427 -10.72 33.57 9.35
N SER A 428 -11.09 34.77 9.74
CA SER A 428 -10.15 35.89 9.81
C SER A 428 -10.49 36.86 10.93
N VAL A 429 -9.49 37.65 11.34
CA VAL A 429 -9.65 38.83 12.20
C VAL A 429 -8.91 40.00 11.54
N ILE A 430 -9.54 41.15 11.50
CA ILE A 430 -8.98 42.37 10.88
C ILE A 430 -8.83 43.46 11.95
N GLY A 431 -7.71 44.18 11.89
CA GLY A 431 -7.42 45.31 12.76
C GLY A 431 -8.33 46.51 12.50
N ASP A 432 -8.52 47.34 13.53
CA ASP A 432 -9.43 48.51 13.50
C ASP A 432 -8.73 49.77 12.95
N ALA A 433 -7.40 49.73 12.70
CA ALA A 433 -6.62 50.88 12.24
C ALA A 433 -5.59 50.45 11.18
N ALA A 434 -5.36 51.33 10.21
CA ALA A 434 -4.28 51.15 9.25
C ALA A 434 -2.91 51.25 9.95
N PHE A 435 -1.94 50.50 9.45
CA PHE A 435 -0.57 50.50 9.96
C PHE A 435 0.01 51.93 10.03
N ALA A 436 0.62 52.24 11.17
CA ALA A 436 1.52 53.39 11.34
C ALA A 436 2.90 52.90 11.83
N ALA A 437 3.97 53.52 11.35
CA ALA A 437 5.32 53.11 11.73
C ALA A 437 5.59 53.36 13.23
N PHE A 438 6.20 52.39 13.92
CA PHE A 438 6.55 52.48 15.33
C PHE A 438 7.78 51.60 15.65
N ASN A 439 8.45 51.91 16.77
CA ASN A 439 9.54 51.11 17.33
C ASN A 439 9.17 50.76 18.76
N THR A 440 9.18 49.47 19.13
CA THR A 440 8.87 49.03 20.50
C THR A 440 9.86 49.54 21.53
N ALA A 441 11.10 49.89 21.14
CA ALA A 441 12.11 50.46 22.02
C ALA A 441 11.81 51.90 22.44
N ASP A 442 10.96 52.63 21.69
CA ASP A 442 10.54 54.01 22.04
C ASP A 442 9.57 54.03 23.22
N THR A 443 9.01 52.85 23.59
CA THR A 443 8.11 52.66 24.74
C THR A 443 8.70 51.58 25.67
N PRO A 444 9.79 51.85 26.43
CA PRO A 444 10.52 50.83 27.19
C PRO A 444 9.72 50.09 28.28
N ALA A 445 8.60 50.67 28.74
CA ALA A 445 7.66 50.02 29.66
C ALA A 445 6.33 49.63 28.97
N GLY A 446 6.32 49.61 27.64
CA GLY A 446 5.13 49.30 26.85
C GLY A 446 4.77 47.82 26.92
N ASP A 447 3.46 47.57 26.91
CA ASP A 447 2.92 46.22 26.89
C ASP A 447 2.57 45.80 25.42
N PHE A 448 3.50 45.10 24.79
CA PHE A 448 3.36 44.54 23.44
C PHE A 448 3.06 43.05 23.46
N SER A 449 2.59 42.52 24.59
CA SER A 449 2.17 41.12 24.70
C SER A 449 0.82 40.86 24.02
N PHE A 450 0.66 39.66 23.50
CA PHE A 450 -0.61 39.21 22.93
C PHE A 450 -0.73 37.69 22.95
N SER A 451 -1.93 37.17 22.88
CA SER A 451 -2.22 35.77 22.55
C SER A 451 -3.36 35.70 21.54
N VAL A 452 -3.26 34.73 20.66
CA VAL A 452 -4.21 34.54 19.54
C VAL A 452 -4.77 33.12 19.58
N THR A 453 -6.07 33.03 19.36
CA THR A 453 -6.76 31.74 19.17
C THR A 453 -6.99 31.51 17.69
N VAL A 454 -6.44 30.43 17.18
CA VAL A 454 -6.55 29.99 15.78
C VAL A 454 -7.23 28.63 15.77
N ASP A 455 -8.36 28.51 15.09
CA ASP A 455 -9.12 27.28 14.91
C ASP A 455 -9.40 26.50 16.23
N GLY A 456 -9.61 27.26 17.31
CA GLY A 456 -9.90 26.74 18.64
C GLY A 456 -8.68 26.47 19.53
N THR A 457 -7.47 26.67 19.03
CA THR A 457 -6.22 26.52 19.79
C THR A 457 -5.65 27.91 20.12
N THR A 458 -5.35 28.17 21.41
CA THR A 458 -4.80 29.45 21.87
C THR A 458 -3.27 29.34 22.01
N SER A 459 -2.55 30.33 21.45
CA SER A 459 -1.09 30.43 21.58
C SER A 459 -0.64 30.66 23.03
N SER A 460 0.62 30.45 23.31
CA SER A 460 1.26 31.03 24.47
C SER A 460 1.20 32.57 24.43
N SER A 461 1.61 33.25 25.52
CA SER A 461 1.75 34.70 25.48
C SER A 461 2.96 35.06 24.61
N LEU A 462 2.72 35.73 23.50
CA LEU A 462 3.73 36.22 22.56
C LEU A 462 4.04 37.67 22.84
N THR A 463 5.24 38.16 22.53
CA THR A 463 5.63 39.54 22.67
C THR A 463 6.22 40.06 21.37
N LEU A 464 5.63 41.13 20.84
CA LEU A 464 6.15 41.82 19.67
C LEU A 464 7.33 42.71 20.02
N SER A 465 8.43 42.60 19.29
CA SER A 465 9.66 43.39 19.51
C SER A 465 10.29 43.75 18.16
N GLY A 466 10.61 45.01 17.96
CA GLY A 466 11.28 45.46 16.75
C GLY A 466 11.00 46.91 16.36
N ASP A 467 11.64 47.34 15.26
CA ASP A 467 11.44 48.62 14.57
C ASP A 467 10.64 48.38 13.28
N PHE A 468 9.38 48.79 13.28
CA PHE A 468 8.44 48.52 12.19
C PHE A 468 8.19 49.80 11.37
N THR A 469 8.96 49.97 10.32
CA THR A 469 8.86 51.13 9.41
C THR A 469 7.90 50.90 8.25
N THR A 470 7.50 49.63 7.98
CA THR A 470 6.56 49.25 6.95
C THR A 470 5.56 48.23 7.47
N ALA A 471 4.32 48.24 6.91
CA ALA A 471 3.32 47.23 7.24
C ALA A 471 3.83 45.80 6.91
N GLU A 472 4.66 45.65 5.90
CA GLU A 472 5.21 44.38 5.49
C GLU A 472 6.20 43.78 6.52
N SER A 473 7.03 44.64 7.15
CA SER A 473 7.94 44.20 8.22
C SER A 473 7.13 43.71 9.45
N LEU A 474 6.09 44.43 9.85
CA LEU A 474 5.19 44.01 10.94
C LEU A 474 4.42 42.75 10.60
N ARG A 475 3.88 42.66 9.36
CA ARG A 475 3.21 41.47 8.84
C ARG A 475 4.09 40.22 8.97
N ALA A 476 5.32 40.31 8.48
CA ALA A 476 6.27 39.20 8.48
C ALA A 476 6.61 38.74 9.90
N GLU A 477 6.84 39.69 10.82
CA GLU A 477 7.15 39.36 12.22
C GLU A 477 5.96 38.73 12.94
N LEU A 478 4.75 39.31 12.81
CA LEU A 478 3.55 38.71 13.40
C LEU A 478 3.28 37.30 12.89
N GLN A 479 3.40 37.09 11.58
CA GLN A 479 3.24 35.75 11.01
C GLN A 479 4.28 34.76 11.54
N SER A 480 5.54 35.21 11.69
CA SER A 480 6.62 34.41 12.23
C SER A 480 6.37 34.05 13.69
N LEU A 481 6.07 35.03 14.54
CA LEU A 481 5.80 34.81 15.96
C LEU A 481 4.65 33.84 16.20
N ILE A 482 3.53 34.04 15.49
CA ILE A 482 2.33 33.21 15.65
C ILE A 482 2.58 31.79 15.16
N ASN A 483 3.13 31.63 13.95
CA ASN A 483 3.31 30.30 13.34
C ASN A 483 4.48 29.50 13.95
N ASN A 484 5.37 30.13 14.73
CA ASN A 484 6.42 29.46 15.48
C ASN A 484 6.04 29.13 16.93
N ASP A 485 4.86 29.59 17.42
CA ASP A 485 4.37 29.20 18.74
C ASP A 485 4.22 27.68 18.84
N ALA A 486 4.78 27.08 19.88
CA ALA A 486 4.83 25.62 20.04
C ALA A 486 3.41 24.98 20.08
N THR A 487 2.47 25.64 20.77
CA THR A 487 1.09 25.13 20.94
C THR A 487 0.34 25.15 19.62
N LEU A 488 0.42 26.26 18.87
CA LEU A 488 -0.22 26.38 17.55
C LEU A 488 0.42 25.44 16.52
N LYS A 489 1.75 25.29 16.58
CA LYS A 489 2.51 24.41 15.69
C LYS A 489 2.16 22.94 15.92
N GLU A 490 2.06 22.48 17.16
CA GLU A 490 1.64 21.13 17.51
C GLU A 490 0.21 20.85 17.01
N ALA A 491 -0.71 21.83 17.17
CA ALA A 491 -2.07 21.75 16.67
C ALA A 491 -2.19 21.95 15.15
N LYS A 492 -1.13 22.31 14.43
CA LYS A 492 -1.12 22.71 13.01
C LYS A 492 -2.04 23.90 12.70
N ALA A 493 -2.29 24.76 13.68
CA ALA A 493 -3.15 25.94 13.60
C ALA A 493 -2.33 27.15 13.13
N PHE A 494 -2.25 27.37 11.82
CA PHE A 494 -1.44 28.41 11.21
C PHE A 494 -2.27 29.55 10.63
N VAL A 495 -1.68 30.75 10.60
CA VAL A 495 -2.27 31.92 9.98
C VAL A 495 -1.39 32.47 8.85
N ASP A 496 -2.03 33.11 7.90
CA ASP A 496 -1.39 34.05 6.98
C ASP A 496 -1.75 35.48 7.41
N VAL A 497 -0.76 36.31 7.65
CA VAL A 497 -0.97 37.73 7.95
C VAL A 497 -0.86 38.52 6.65
N ILE A 498 -1.87 39.31 6.35
CA ILE A 498 -1.94 40.13 5.13
C ILE A 498 -2.19 41.59 5.48
N VAL A 499 -1.83 42.49 4.57
CA VAL A 499 -2.19 43.91 4.65
C VAL A 499 -3.45 44.11 3.78
N ALA A 500 -4.56 44.46 4.43
CA ALA A 500 -5.82 44.70 3.74
C ALA A 500 -5.72 45.99 2.86
N PRO A 501 -6.64 46.17 1.88
CA PRO A 501 -6.59 47.35 0.99
C PRO A 501 -6.67 48.70 1.69
N GLY A 502 -7.20 48.77 2.90
CA GLY A 502 -7.25 49.97 3.72
C GLY A 502 -5.97 50.22 4.54
N GLY A 503 -5.01 49.29 4.50
CA GLY A 503 -3.75 49.37 5.26
C GLY A 503 -3.81 48.70 6.62
N GLU A 504 -4.94 48.11 7.01
CA GLU A 504 -5.11 47.34 8.24
C GLU A 504 -4.41 45.97 8.10
N LEU A 505 -3.94 45.44 9.24
CA LEU A 505 -3.47 44.05 9.29
C LEU A 505 -4.65 43.10 9.45
N GLN A 506 -4.65 42.02 8.69
CA GLN A 506 -5.63 40.96 8.77
C GLN A 506 -4.91 39.61 8.95
N LEU A 507 -5.32 38.85 9.97
CA LEU A 507 -4.90 37.48 10.18
C LEU A 507 -5.96 36.55 9.58
N VAL A 508 -5.57 35.63 8.74
CA VAL A 508 -6.44 34.65 8.06
C VAL A 508 -5.98 33.26 8.44
N SER A 509 -6.86 32.41 8.94
CA SER A 509 -6.53 31.00 9.15
C SER A 509 -6.17 30.33 7.83
N ARG A 510 -5.33 29.31 7.87
CA ARG A 510 -5.05 28.49 6.68
C ARG A 510 -6.15 27.46 6.43
N GLU A 511 -6.92 27.11 7.45
CA GLU A 511 -8.03 26.17 7.32
C GLU A 511 -9.29 26.83 6.75
N TYR A 512 -10.16 26.01 6.16
CA TYR A 512 -11.45 26.42 5.61
C TYR A 512 -12.60 25.93 6.49
N GLY A 513 -13.76 26.58 6.35
CA GLY A 513 -15.03 26.08 6.87
C GLY A 513 -15.42 26.66 8.23
N SER A 514 -16.53 26.19 8.75
CA SER A 514 -17.17 26.73 9.95
C SER A 514 -16.34 26.60 11.24
N ALA A 515 -15.38 25.68 11.27
CA ALA A 515 -14.43 25.53 12.37
C ALA A 515 -13.27 26.55 12.28
N SER A 516 -13.03 27.12 11.11
CA SER A 516 -11.98 28.09 10.88
C SER A 516 -12.33 29.43 11.52
N LYS A 517 -11.48 29.91 12.44
CA LYS A 517 -11.68 31.14 13.18
C LYS A 517 -10.38 31.69 13.71
N VAL A 518 -10.20 33.01 13.63
CA VAL A 518 -9.07 33.70 14.25
C VAL A 518 -9.60 34.80 15.18
N SER A 519 -9.10 34.89 16.40
CA SER A 519 -9.43 35.93 17.35
C SER A 519 -8.29 36.15 18.34
N PHE A 520 -8.16 37.34 18.87
CA PHE A 520 -7.23 37.60 19.96
C PHE A 520 -7.87 37.22 21.30
N ASP A 521 -7.14 36.48 22.14
CA ASP A 521 -7.55 36.11 23.49
C ASP A 521 -7.15 37.19 24.50
N ALA A 522 -5.92 37.70 24.37
CA ALA A 522 -5.41 38.80 25.14
C ALA A 522 -4.54 39.70 24.27
N THR A 523 -4.52 41.01 24.57
CA THR A 523 -3.64 42.00 23.93
C THR A 523 -3.22 43.04 24.93
N GLY A 524 -1.91 43.33 24.96
CA GLY A 524 -1.36 44.46 25.68
C GLY A 524 -1.84 45.80 25.11
N THR A 525 -1.85 46.84 25.91
CA THR A 525 -2.39 48.17 25.51
C THR A 525 -1.59 48.81 24.38
N ASP A 526 -0.26 48.65 24.38
CA ASP A 526 0.59 49.23 23.35
C ASP A 526 0.55 48.39 22.07
N PHE A 527 0.48 47.04 22.20
CA PHE A 527 0.24 46.17 21.06
C PHE A 527 -1.05 46.58 20.33
N ALA A 528 -2.17 46.67 21.04
CA ALA A 528 -3.46 47.00 20.44
C ALA A 528 -3.45 48.40 19.79
N THR A 529 -2.81 49.38 20.44
CA THR A 529 -2.77 50.76 19.94
C THR A 529 -1.94 50.91 18.69
N GLN A 530 -0.76 50.22 18.62
CA GLN A 530 0.18 50.36 17.52
C GLN A 530 -0.17 49.46 16.31
N THR A 531 -0.76 48.29 16.54
CA THR A 531 -1.10 47.34 15.46
C THR A 531 -2.53 47.46 14.95
N GLY A 532 -3.42 48.12 15.75
CA GLY A 532 -4.87 48.10 15.49
C GLY A 532 -5.54 46.75 15.76
N LEU A 533 -4.78 45.75 16.24
CA LEU A 533 -5.27 44.40 16.54
C LEU A 533 -5.57 44.26 18.04
N SER A 534 -6.77 43.86 18.38
CA SER A 534 -7.22 43.76 19.78
C SER A 534 -8.24 42.63 19.98
N THR A 535 -8.58 42.33 21.20
CA THR A 535 -9.68 41.40 21.54
C THR A 535 -11.05 41.86 21.02
N ALA A 536 -11.20 43.15 20.66
CA ALA A 536 -12.39 43.73 20.08
C ALA A 536 -12.38 43.75 18.53
N SER A 537 -11.25 43.42 17.90
CA SER A 537 -11.09 43.41 16.43
C SER A 537 -12.13 42.48 15.78
N ALA A 538 -12.64 42.91 14.63
CA ALA A 538 -13.69 42.19 13.94
C ALA A 538 -13.23 40.83 13.43
N SER A 539 -13.79 39.78 14.01
CA SER A 539 -13.53 38.39 13.63
C SER A 539 -14.66 37.83 12.77
N THR A 540 -14.31 37.15 11.69
CA THR A 540 -15.25 36.46 10.81
C THR A 540 -14.92 34.97 10.81
N SER A 541 -15.90 34.10 11.07
CA SER A 541 -15.74 32.67 10.94
C SER A 541 -15.77 32.25 9.48
N GLY A 542 -15.01 31.21 9.13
CA GLY A 542 -15.08 30.60 7.82
C GLY A 542 -16.43 29.91 7.58
N VAL A 543 -16.67 29.51 6.35
CA VAL A 543 -17.91 28.86 5.91
C VAL A 543 -17.56 27.56 5.19
N ASP A 544 -18.27 26.47 5.53
CA ASP A 544 -18.14 25.20 4.83
C ASP A 544 -18.72 25.30 3.42
N VAL A 545 -18.09 24.60 2.49
CA VAL A 545 -18.66 24.46 1.15
C VAL A 545 -20.02 23.78 1.20
N ALA A 546 -20.97 24.25 0.38
CA ALA A 546 -22.25 23.58 0.21
C ALA A 546 -22.62 23.48 -1.27
N GLY A 547 -23.31 22.39 -1.62
CA GLY A 547 -23.68 22.15 -3.00
C GLY A 547 -24.43 20.83 -3.21
N THR A 548 -24.63 20.51 -4.47
CA THR A 548 -25.23 19.24 -4.89
C THR A 548 -24.32 18.50 -5.84
N ILE A 549 -24.36 17.17 -5.80
CA ILE A 549 -23.67 16.29 -6.74
C ILE A 549 -24.71 15.28 -7.24
N ASN A 550 -24.83 15.13 -8.55
CA ASN A 550 -25.82 14.28 -9.22
C ASN A 550 -27.28 14.57 -8.78
N GLY A 551 -27.57 15.86 -8.50
CA GLY A 551 -28.89 16.33 -8.06
C GLY A 551 -29.21 16.10 -6.57
N GLU A 552 -28.30 15.46 -5.82
CA GLU A 552 -28.44 15.20 -4.39
C GLU A 552 -27.59 16.16 -3.56
N THR A 553 -28.08 16.55 -2.36
CA THR A 553 -27.31 17.39 -1.44
C THR A 553 -26.04 16.65 -1.02
N ALA A 554 -24.89 17.30 -1.23
CA ALA A 554 -23.59 16.79 -0.85
C ALA A 554 -23.23 17.24 0.58
N PHE A 555 -22.34 16.51 1.24
CA PHE A 555 -21.80 16.86 2.55
C PHE A 555 -20.56 17.74 2.39
N GLY A 556 -20.62 18.96 2.91
CA GLY A 556 -19.50 19.90 2.91
C GLY A 556 -18.81 19.96 4.27
N SER A 557 -17.48 19.97 4.26
CA SER A 557 -16.63 20.21 5.42
C SER A 557 -15.39 20.96 4.98
N GLY A 558 -15.17 22.13 5.52
CA GLY A 558 -14.12 23.01 5.04
C GLY A 558 -14.34 23.36 3.56
N ASN A 559 -13.36 23.05 2.75
CA ASN A 559 -13.40 23.19 1.29
C ASN A 559 -13.64 21.87 0.55
N VAL A 560 -13.93 20.78 1.27
CA VAL A 560 -14.18 19.46 0.69
C VAL A 560 -15.68 19.18 0.62
N LEU A 561 -16.17 18.87 -0.57
CA LEU A 561 -17.55 18.49 -0.83
C LEU A 561 -17.61 17.00 -1.20
N LEU A 562 -18.32 16.21 -0.39
CA LEU A 562 -18.44 14.76 -0.54
C LEU A 562 -19.81 14.38 -1.08
N PRO A 563 -19.90 13.48 -2.08
CA PRO A 563 -21.17 12.93 -2.54
C PRO A 563 -21.90 12.19 -1.43
N LYS A 564 -23.24 12.14 -1.54
CA LYS A 564 -24.08 11.38 -0.63
C LYS A 564 -23.69 9.90 -0.60
N ILE A 565 -23.74 9.29 0.59
CA ILE A 565 -23.49 7.86 0.79
C ILE A 565 -24.46 7.05 -0.08
N ASP A 566 -23.96 5.98 -0.69
CA ASP A 566 -24.69 5.06 -1.60
C ASP A 566 -25.20 5.68 -2.91
N SER A 567 -24.76 6.92 -3.24
CA SER A 567 -24.97 7.47 -4.59
C SER A 567 -23.90 6.99 -5.57
N ASP A 568 -24.17 7.05 -6.89
CA ASP A 568 -23.21 6.63 -7.92
C ASP A 568 -21.82 7.29 -7.81
N PRO A 569 -21.70 8.63 -7.53
CA PRO A 569 -20.39 9.28 -7.34
C PRO A 569 -19.78 9.07 -5.94
N TYR A 570 -20.39 8.29 -5.04
CA TYR A 570 -19.84 8.03 -3.70
C TYR A 570 -18.41 7.47 -3.78
N GLY A 571 -17.51 8.03 -2.99
CA GLY A 571 -16.08 7.69 -3.01
C GLY A 571 -15.21 8.69 -3.76
N LEU A 572 -15.78 9.73 -4.39
CA LEU A 572 -15.04 10.87 -4.91
C LEU A 572 -14.96 11.98 -3.85
N ASN A 573 -13.86 12.72 -3.85
CA ASN A 573 -13.65 13.91 -3.03
C ASN A 573 -13.52 15.12 -3.95
N LEU A 574 -14.29 16.17 -3.70
CA LEU A 574 -14.23 17.41 -4.44
C LEU A 574 -13.64 18.51 -3.58
N THR A 575 -12.47 19.02 -3.93
CA THR A 575 -11.87 20.18 -3.29
C THR A 575 -12.28 21.44 -4.04
N VAL A 576 -12.97 22.33 -3.35
CA VAL A 576 -13.57 23.54 -3.91
C VAL A 576 -12.77 24.76 -3.47
N LYS A 577 -12.38 25.60 -4.43
CA LYS A 577 -11.63 26.84 -4.20
C LYS A 577 -12.56 27.95 -3.70
N GLU A 578 -11.98 28.89 -2.98
CA GLU A 578 -12.69 30.09 -2.55
C GLU A 578 -13.28 30.84 -3.75
N GLY A 579 -14.47 31.40 -3.59
CA GLY A 579 -15.21 32.10 -4.64
C GLY A 579 -15.85 31.22 -5.71
N ALA A 580 -15.74 29.89 -5.60
CA ALA A 580 -16.38 28.97 -6.54
C ALA A 580 -17.90 29.07 -6.47
N SER A 581 -18.58 29.04 -7.62
CA SER A 581 -20.04 29.10 -7.69
C SER A 581 -20.57 28.49 -8.97
N GLY A 582 -21.84 28.11 -8.97
CA GLY A 582 -22.57 27.69 -10.15
C GLY A 582 -22.42 26.21 -10.48
N ALA A 583 -22.91 25.84 -11.67
CA ALA A 583 -22.96 24.46 -12.13
C ALA A 583 -21.64 24.04 -12.77
N PHE A 584 -21.28 22.77 -12.60
CA PHE A 584 -20.14 22.11 -13.21
C PHE A 584 -20.48 20.63 -13.47
N SER A 585 -19.59 19.94 -14.18
CA SER A 585 -19.67 18.48 -14.35
C SER A 585 -18.36 17.85 -13.91
N ILE A 586 -18.46 16.71 -13.29
CA ILE A 586 -17.33 15.85 -12.93
C ILE A 586 -17.43 14.55 -13.70
N THR A 587 -16.31 14.05 -14.18
CA THR A 587 -16.24 12.75 -14.84
C THR A 587 -15.27 11.85 -14.10
N TYR A 588 -15.69 10.62 -13.87
CA TYR A 588 -14.86 9.56 -13.28
C TYR A 588 -14.80 8.36 -14.21
N SER A 589 -13.62 7.85 -14.44
CA SER A 589 -13.34 6.59 -15.10
C SER A 589 -12.47 5.72 -14.21
N ARG A 590 -12.74 4.42 -14.18
CA ARG A 590 -11.83 3.44 -13.56
C ARG A 590 -10.68 3.06 -14.48
N GLY A 591 -10.70 3.47 -15.73
CA GLY A 591 -9.82 2.94 -16.74
C GLY A 591 -10.11 1.46 -17.06
N LEU A 592 -9.54 0.97 -18.15
CA LEU A 592 -9.72 -0.43 -18.57
C LEU A 592 -9.24 -1.43 -17.52
N ALA A 593 -8.09 -1.15 -16.89
CA ALA A 593 -7.52 -2.03 -15.87
C ALA A 593 -8.43 -2.12 -14.64
N GLY A 594 -8.98 -1.00 -14.19
CA GLY A 594 -9.91 -0.95 -13.06
C GLY A 594 -11.24 -1.63 -13.37
N GLU A 595 -11.78 -1.47 -14.57
CA GLU A 595 -13.00 -2.16 -15.01
C GLU A 595 -12.80 -3.68 -15.05
N LEU A 596 -11.69 -4.15 -15.63
CA LEU A 596 -11.37 -5.58 -15.68
C LEU A 596 -11.14 -6.14 -14.28
N THR A 597 -10.42 -5.43 -13.42
CA THR A 597 -10.19 -5.83 -12.02
C THR A 597 -11.53 -5.98 -11.28
N SER A 598 -12.41 -4.99 -11.36
CA SER A 598 -13.73 -5.03 -10.75
C SER A 598 -14.59 -6.20 -11.27
N LEU A 599 -14.54 -6.47 -12.57
CA LEU A 599 -15.24 -7.58 -13.19
C LEU A 599 -14.70 -8.93 -12.68
N ILE A 600 -13.37 -9.11 -12.65
CA ILE A 600 -12.72 -10.34 -12.16
C ILE A 600 -13.02 -10.55 -10.68
N ASP A 601 -12.97 -9.51 -9.85
CA ASP A 601 -13.32 -9.57 -8.44
C ASP A 601 -14.77 -10.01 -8.22
N SER A 602 -15.69 -9.56 -9.06
CA SER A 602 -17.09 -10.02 -9.02
C SER A 602 -17.22 -11.52 -9.29
N PHE A 603 -16.33 -12.10 -10.11
CA PHE A 603 -16.32 -13.53 -10.41
C PHE A 603 -15.68 -14.37 -9.31
N LEU A 604 -14.60 -13.84 -8.69
CA LEU A 604 -13.80 -14.51 -7.66
C LEU A 604 -14.35 -14.35 -6.25
N SER A 605 -15.30 -13.43 -6.02
CA SER A 605 -15.88 -13.18 -4.69
C SER A 605 -16.54 -14.43 -4.10
N GLY A 606 -16.72 -14.47 -2.78
CA GLY A 606 -17.37 -15.59 -2.08
C GLY A 606 -18.79 -15.89 -2.57
N SER A 607 -19.53 -14.85 -3.01
CA SER A 607 -20.85 -14.96 -3.64
C SER A 607 -20.77 -14.91 -5.18
N GLY A 608 -19.57 -14.98 -5.73
CA GLY A 608 -19.33 -14.87 -7.17
C GLY A 608 -19.83 -16.07 -7.97
N ILE A 609 -19.92 -15.86 -9.26
CA ILE A 609 -20.48 -16.86 -10.20
C ILE A 609 -19.68 -18.17 -10.21
N ILE A 610 -18.35 -18.10 -10.00
CA ILE A 610 -17.48 -19.29 -9.95
C ILE A 610 -17.79 -20.10 -8.69
N ASN A 611 -17.76 -19.49 -7.51
CA ASN A 611 -18.02 -20.19 -6.25
C ASN A 611 -19.44 -20.78 -6.22
N THR A 612 -20.43 -20.03 -6.69
CA THR A 612 -21.81 -20.55 -6.82
C THR A 612 -21.87 -21.78 -7.74
N ARG A 613 -21.07 -21.80 -8.82
CA ARG A 613 -21.02 -22.95 -9.71
C ARG A 613 -20.30 -24.15 -9.09
N GLU A 614 -19.18 -23.92 -8.41
CA GLU A 614 -18.45 -24.96 -7.66
C GLU A 614 -19.36 -25.59 -6.58
N GLU A 615 -20.12 -24.80 -5.82
CA GLU A 615 -21.11 -25.30 -4.86
C GLU A 615 -22.19 -26.18 -5.51
N ASN A 616 -22.68 -25.77 -6.69
CA ASN A 616 -23.68 -26.57 -7.43
C ASN A 616 -23.08 -27.88 -7.92
N ILE A 617 -21.80 -27.91 -8.32
CA ILE A 617 -21.12 -29.15 -8.71
C ILE A 617 -20.91 -30.05 -7.51
N ASN A 618 -20.50 -29.50 -6.35
CA ASN A 618 -20.35 -30.25 -5.12
C ASN A 618 -21.68 -30.90 -4.66
N LYS A 619 -22.78 -30.15 -4.71
CA LYS A 619 -24.11 -30.72 -4.44
C LYS A 619 -24.48 -31.89 -5.39
N GLN A 620 -24.04 -31.85 -6.66
CA GLN A 620 -24.22 -32.96 -7.57
C GLN A 620 -23.33 -34.16 -7.23
N LEU A 621 -22.12 -33.93 -6.73
CA LEU A 621 -21.23 -34.98 -6.20
C LEU A 621 -21.81 -35.63 -4.96
N ASP A 622 -22.36 -34.86 -4.03
CA ASP A 622 -23.08 -35.38 -2.85
C ASP A 622 -24.24 -36.26 -3.29
N GLY A 623 -25.02 -35.83 -4.30
CA GLY A 623 -26.09 -36.62 -4.87
C GLY A 623 -25.62 -37.94 -5.50
N ILE A 624 -24.39 -38.00 -6.05
CA ILE A 624 -23.82 -39.26 -6.56
C ILE A 624 -23.48 -40.20 -5.41
N VAL A 625 -23.03 -39.68 -4.26
CA VAL A 625 -22.80 -40.50 -3.06
C VAL A 625 -24.11 -41.12 -2.59
N ASP A 626 -25.18 -40.36 -2.52
CA ASP A 626 -26.52 -40.87 -2.19
C ASP A 626 -27.02 -41.92 -3.20
N ASP A 627 -26.79 -41.69 -4.49
CA ASP A 627 -27.14 -42.64 -5.55
C ASP A 627 -26.32 -43.93 -5.44
N GLN A 628 -25.05 -43.84 -5.07
CA GLN A 628 -24.18 -45.00 -4.82
C GLN A 628 -24.71 -45.84 -3.65
N GLU A 629 -25.06 -45.21 -2.52
CA GLU A 629 -25.63 -45.89 -1.36
C GLU A 629 -26.96 -46.56 -1.70
N ASN A 630 -27.79 -45.90 -2.51
CA ASN A 630 -29.04 -46.47 -2.99
C ASN A 630 -28.82 -47.68 -3.91
N LEU A 631 -27.82 -47.63 -4.81
CA LEU A 631 -27.44 -48.75 -5.65
C LEU A 631 -26.97 -49.94 -4.83
N ASP A 632 -26.09 -49.71 -3.85
CA ASP A 632 -25.54 -50.74 -2.99
C ASP A 632 -26.65 -51.40 -2.14
N ARG A 633 -27.59 -50.63 -1.63
CA ARG A 633 -28.77 -51.13 -0.92
C ARG A 633 -29.69 -52.02 -1.82
N LYS A 634 -29.92 -51.58 -3.04
CA LYS A 634 -30.70 -52.35 -4.05
C LYS A 634 -29.99 -53.66 -4.39
N MET A 635 -28.68 -53.63 -4.56
CA MET A 635 -27.88 -54.84 -4.84
C MET A 635 -27.87 -55.80 -3.68
N THR A 636 -27.82 -55.35 -2.42
CA THR A 636 -27.95 -56.20 -1.25
C THR A 636 -29.31 -56.92 -1.18
N ILE A 637 -30.38 -56.18 -1.47
CA ILE A 637 -31.74 -56.78 -1.53
C ILE A 637 -31.83 -57.81 -2.68
N TYR A 638 -31.24 -57.48 -3.85
CA TYR A 638 -31.19 -58.36 -5.01
C TYR A 638 -30.39 -59.64 -4.72
N GLU A 639 -29.24 -59.53 -4.03
CA GLU A 639 -28.41 -60.63 -3.57
C GLU A 639 -29.17 -61.57 -2.61
N SER A 640 -29.85 -61.00 -1.62
CA SER A 640 -30.66 -61.76 -0.67
C SER A 640 -31.74 -62.52 -1.40
N ARG A 641 -32.48 -61.89 -2.34
CA ARG A 641 -33.54 -62.53 -3.12
C ARG A 641 -33.01 -63.66 -4.00
N LEU A 642 -31.88 -63.45 -4.69
CA LEU A 642 -31.25 -64.50 -5.49
C LEU A 642 -30.78 -65.66 -4.63
N THR A 643 -30.17 -65.37 -3.49
CA THR A 643 -29.70 -66.36 -2.51
C THR A 643 -30.88 -67.25 -2.05
N GLU A 644 -32.02 -66.66 -1.69
CA GLU A 644 -33.22 -67.38 -1.30
C GLU A 644 -33.76 -68.26 -2.45
N GLN A 645 -33.80 -67.74 -3.68
CA GLN A 645 -34.24 -68.48 -4.85
C GLN A 645 -33.33 -69.67 -5.15
N TYR A 646 -32.02 -69.51 -5.11
CA TYR A 646 -31.06 -70.59 -5.35
C TYR A 646 -31.05 -71.61 -4.20
N LEU A 647 -31.19 -71.18 -2.94
CA LEU A 647 -31.35 -72.11 -1.80
C LEU A 647 -32.66 -72.94 -1.91
N ALA A 648 -33.75 -72.32 -2.39
CA ALA A 648 -34.99 -73.05 -2.65
C ALA A 648 -34.84 -74.09 -3.78
N MET A 649 -34.16 -73.73 -4.86
CA MET A 649 -33.79 -74.60 -5.93
C MET A 649 -32.92 -75.77 -5.50
N GLU A 650 -31.85 -75.50 -4.71
CA GLU A 650 -31.00 -76.54 -4.16
C GLU A 650 -31.76 -77.52 -3.27
N ARG A 651 -32.74 -77.06 -2.47
CA ARG A 651 -33.61 -77.94 -1.67
C ARG A 651 -34.46 -78.81 -2.55
N ILE A 652 -35.02 -78.29 -3.66
CA ILE A 652 -35.80 -79.05 -4.61
C ILE A 652 -34.93 -80.10 -5.28
N ILE A 653 -33.75 -79.76 -5.78
CA ILE A 653 -32.81 -80.69 -6.42
C ILE A 653 -32.40 -81.80 -5.44
N ALA A 654 -32.04 -81.43 -4.21
CA ALA A 654 -31.69 -82.42 -3.17
C ALA A 654 -32.86 -83.38 -2.86
N SER A 655 -34.11 -82.85 -2.82
CA SER A 655 -35.30 -83.64 -2.65
C SER A 655 -35.57 -84.59 -3.84
N LEU A 656 -35.31 -84.09 -5.05
CA LEU A 656 -35.45 -84.93 -6.28
C LEU A 656 -34.37 -86.00 -6.37
N GLN A 657 -33.14 -85.70 -6.00
CA GLN A 657 -32.04 -86.67 -5.90
C GLN A 657 -32.35 -87.75 -4.85
N GLN A 658 -32.81 -87.34 -3.65
CA GLN A 658 -33.19 -88.24 -2.60
C GLN A 658 -34.38 -89.17 -3.06
N THR A 659 -35.32 -88.61 -3.80
CA THR A 659 -36.41 -89.39 -4.41
C THR A 659 -35.88 -90.35 -5.48
N GLY A 660 -34.94 -89.92 -6.33
CA GLY A 660 -34.28 -90.74 -7.34
C GLY A 660 -33.46 -91.88 -6.66
N ASP A 661 -32.71 -91.60 -5.65
CA ASP A 661 -31.98 -92.62 -4.88
C ASP A 661 -32.89 -93.58 -4.18
N SER A 662 -34.03 -93.10 -3.66
CA SER A 662 -35.08 -93.97 -3.12
C SER A 662 -35.73 -94.87 -4.18
N LEU A 663 -35.97 -94.39 -5.37
CA LEU A 663 -36.47 -95.16 -6.51
C LEU A 663 -35.47 -96.20 -7.00
N ASN A 664 -34.17 -95.84 -7.08
CA ASN A 664 -33.10 -96.81 -7.40
C ASN A 664 -33.01 -97.90 -6.31
N GLY A 665 -33.11 -97.52 -5.05
CA GLY A 665 -33.13 -98.52 -3.94
C GLY A 665 -34.37 -99.40 -3.94
N ILE A 666 -35.50 -98.96 -4.50
CA ILE A 666 -36.69 -99.80 -4.72
C ILE A 666 -36.46 -100.76 -5.89
N LEU A 667 -35.74 -100.33 -6.96
CA LEU A 667 -35.40 -101.24 -8.07
C LEU A 667 -34.50 -102.36 -7.63
N ASP A 668 -33.54 -102.10 -6.70
CA ASP A 668 -32.67 -103.12 -6.09
C ASP A 668 -33.42 -104.09 -5.10
N ARG A 669 -34.62 -103.71 -4.63
CA ARG A 669 -35.46 -104.50 -3.75
C ARG A 669 -36.59 -105.18 -4.41
N LEU A 670 -36.80 -104.98 -5.69
CA LEU A 670 -37.83 -105.78 -6.45
C LEU A 670 -37.31 -107.17 -6.63
N PRO A 671 -38.09 -108.21 -6.22
CA PRO A 671 -37.68 -109.59 -6.41
C PRO A 671 -37.71 -109.94 -7.90
N PHE A 672 -36.53 -110.40 -8.36
CA PHE A 672 -36.42 -110.92 -9.73
C PHE A 672 -37.53 -111.96 -9.96
N THR A 673 -38.56 -111.58 -10.75
CA THR A 673 -39.46 -112.59 -11.35
C THR A 673 -38.76 -113.11 -12.57
N ALA A 674 -38.15 -114.25 -12.44
CA ALA A 674 -37.64 -115.05 -13.52
C ALA A 674 -38.83 -115.42 -14.42
N SER A 675 -38.84 -114.92 -15.65
CA SER A 675 -39.74 -115.47 -16.68
C SER A 675 -39.00 -116.60 -17.36
N ASN A 676 -39.54 -117.76 -17.19
CA ASN A 676 -39.23 -118.97 -17.99
C ASN A 676 -39.83 -118.77 -19.41
N ASN A 677 -39.05 -119.13 -20.32
CA ASN A 677 -39.15 -119.52 -21.70
C ASN A 677 -38.71 -118.48 -22.74
#